data_9c1ef25450c267342ac664497c8f087a
#
_entry.id   9c1ef25450c267342ac664497c8f087a
#
_cell.length_a   1.000
_cell.length_b   1.000
_cell.length_c   1.000
_cell.angle_alpha   90.00
_cell.angle_beta   90.00
_cell.angle_gamma   90.00
#
_symmetry.space_group_name_H-M   'P 1'
#
loop_
_entity.id
_entity.type
_entity.pdbx_description
1 polymer ?
#
loop_
_entity_poly.entity_id
_entity_poly.type
_entity_poly.pdbx_seq_one_letter_code
_entity_poly.pdbx_strand_id
1 'polypeptide(L)'
;MKVSSSARPNTLGGPQRHRVTEPRGLLCVSESLWPVWVIAAGYLILHLPFLAPNLEDVDSINFALGLRDFDPGRHQPHPPGYPVYIALGRVSLFLISGIWSTLAQTVAEATALALWSAFGGAVAIVALFHVFRALELEGGVPRRSLGAGWATGLAAAAPVFWISGLRPMSDMPGLALALSAQALILSGRTNRTHLALGACLAGLALGLRVQTMWLTMPLLALALVQQRQAGVSWLLTRPVAALAAGVVAWAVPLLAMSGGIDGYLRALGTQADEDFAWVNMVWLNPTPRRLAFALYETFVQPWAALPLSVAVAAAAIAGALVLLVRERRVLLLLLLAFAPYALFHLLFQDTVFVRYALPTIPMVAFLAVRGVAIAGRFAPMMAVPLVAASLVVAVPGSVAYGGESHPAFRAIAEASRKSESIRPAAVFSHFAIWRAVQAENGGLPVTEPRRQFEWLALVDYWAGGGTEPVWFLADARRTDLALIDPQSSRDVVRYRWSVANRPELSGTRPMGVDWYRFERPGWFAGQGWSLTAEAGGLARATATGPDHRPIEAWVRRRPGPMHLVVGGRHLGDPGDPAAVFELAVDGQVRDRWTVTVEERNFLRFLDLPDGIESGDGAYARLTIASRATGTGDRRAAVAVRQFDIQPAQDMVYGLGDGWHEEEYDFPSGRRWRWTSEKSVIQTKGPPQAVRVTLRGEDPLKYFDAPPTVRLTAGGRVIGELRPAADFDWSVTVPAEDVARGLGAIAIETDRVYLPGAAEGTADERHLALRLFEWGVYPVAD
;
A
#
# COMPACT_ATOMS: atom_id res chain seq x y z
N MET A 1 -83.70 63.56 38.03
CA MET A 1 -84.54 62.42 37.93
C MET A 1 -83.74 61.29 37.27
N LYS A 2 -83.40 60.26 38.02
CA LYS A 2 -83.36 58.87 37.73
C LYS A 2 -82.81 58.47 36.35
N VAL A 3 -81.94 57.47 36.11
CA VAL A 3 -81.43 56.27 36.80
C VAL A 3 -80.34 55.69 35.96
N SER A 4 -79.25 55.34 36.63
CA SER A 4 -78.32 54.22 36.48
C SER A 4 -78.52 53.26 35.28
N SER A 5 -77.40 52.87 34.66
CA SER A 5 -76.89 51.49 34.79
C SER A 5 -75.60 51.35 34.07
N SER A 6 -74.74 50.71 34.77
CA SER A 6 -73.38 50.28 34.39
C SER A 6 -73.39 49.17 33.40
N ALA A 7 -72.42 49.16 32.46
CA ALA A 7 -71.88 47.96 31.90
C ALA A 7 -70.37 48.16 31.62
N ARG A 8 -69.52 47.42 32.32
CA ARG A 8 -68.09 47.29 32.02
C ARG A 8 -67.91 46.30 30.84
N PRO A 9 -67.02 46.54 29.91
CA PRO A 9 -66.60 45.51 29.00
C PRO A 9 -65.36 44.77 29.58
N ASN A 10 -65.40 43.44 29.48
CA ASN A 10 -64.38 42.49 29.84
C ASN A 10 -63.12 42.75 29.04
N THR A 11 -61.99 42.91 29.72
CA THR A 11 -60.64 42.84 29.18
C THR A 11 -60.27 41.38 28.95
N LEU A 12 -60.08 40.99 27.69
CA LEU A 12 -59.51 39.72 27.23
C LEU A 12 -58.07 39.61 27.75
N GLY A 13 -57.81 38.53 28.50
CA GLY A 13 -56.47 38.19 29.03
C GLY A 13 -55.51 37.85 27.92
N GLY A 14 -54.37 38.49 27.89
CA GLY A 14 -53.26 38.11 27.04
C GLY A 14 -52.62 36.77 27.47
N PRO A 15 -51.95 36.03 26.55
CA PRO A 15 -51.35 34.76 26.87
C PRO A 15 -50.22 34.91 27.87
N GLN A 16 -50.33 34.25 29.02
CA GLN A 16 -49.28 34.07 29.99
C GLN A 16 -48.10 33.32 29.31
N ARG A 17 -46.98 34.02 29.06
CA ARG A 17 -45.72 33.39 28.76
C ARG A 17 -45.26 32.62 30.00
N HIS A 18 -45.41 31.33 30.01
CA HIS A 18 -44.69 30.44 30.91
C HIS A 18 -43.21 30.64 30.66
N ARG A 19 -42.53 31.37 31.54
CA ARG A 19 -41.05 31.27 31.71
C ARG A 19 -40.77 29.85 32.19
N VAL A 20 -40.34 28.98 31.26
CA VAL A 20 -39.68 27.75 31.63
C VAL A 20 -38.29 28.17 32.11
N THR A 21 -38.15 28.20 33.44
CA THR A 21 -36.84 28.29 34.11
C THR A 21 -36.16 26.95 33.88
N GLU A 22 -35.34 26.87 32.83
CA GLU A 22 -34.42 25.72 32.72
C GLU A 22 -33.44 25.74 33.89
N PRO A 23 -33.24 24.60 34.59
CA PRO A 23 -32.25 24.52 35.64
C PRO A 23 -30.88 24.69 35.03
N ARG A 24 -30.13 25.71 35.45
CA ARG A 24 -28.67 25.82 35.28
C ARG A 24 -28.04 24.67 36.05
N GLY A 25 -27.80 23.53 35.38
CA GLY A 25 -27.08 22.37 35.94
C GLY A 25 -25.85 22.11 35.11
N LEU A 26 -24.70 22.22 35.71
CA LEU A 26 -23.51 21.45 35.36
C LEU A 26 -23.94 20.06 34.89
N LEU A 27 -23.27 19.54 33.83
CA LEU A 27 -23.40 18.19 33.32
C LEU A 27 -24.27 17.30 34.23
N CYS A 28 -25.61 17.34 34.03
CA CYS A 28 -26.48 16.38 34.66
C CYS A 28 -26.14 15.00 34.09
N VAL A 29 -25.19 14.35 34.70
CA VAL A 29 -24.94 12.92 34.62
C VAL A 29 -26.13 12.23 35.29
N SER A 30 -27.27 12.26 34.68
CA SER A 30 -28.38 11.41 35.07
C SER A 30 -29.11 10.93 33.84
N GLU A 31 -29.15 9.66 33.74
CA GLU A 31 -29.80 8.71 32.85
C GLU A 31 -28.94 8.17 31.71
N SER A 32 -28.26 7.05 32.04
CA SER A 32 -27.75 6.00 31.15
C SER A 32 -26.62 6.32 30.16
N LEU A 33 -25.63 7.10 30.52
CA LEU A 33 -24.34 7.15 29.77
C LEU A 33 -23.45 5.94 30.11
N TRP A 34 -23.71 5.20 31.17
CA TRP A 34 -22.92 4.07 31.61
C TRP A 34 -22.68 3.01 30.52
N PRO A 35 -23.63 2.69 29.57
CA PRO A 35 -23.37 1.70 28.53
C PRO A 35 -22.24 2.14 27.59
N VAL A 36 -22.15 3.43 27.28
CA VAL A 36 -21.09 3.96 26.37
C VAL A 36 -19.73 3.92 27.05
N TRP A 37 -19.68 4.26 28.35
CA TRP A 37 -18.42 4.14 29.11
C TRP A 37 -17.99 2.67 29.27
N VAL A 38 -18.94 1.73 29.40
CA VAL A 38 -18.63 0.29 29.40
C VAL A 38 -18.10 -0.17 28.05
N ILE A 39 -18.70 0.28 26.94
CA ILE A 39 -18.20 -0.03 25.59
C ILE A 39 -16.79 0.54 25.41
N ALA A 40 -16.54 1.79 25.79
CA ALA A 40 -15.24 2.44 25.68
C ALA A 40 -14.16 1.76 26.55
N ALA A 41 -14.51 1.41 27.80
CA ALA A 41 -13.63 0.67 28.70
C ALA A 41 -13.37 -0.76 28.19
N GLY A 42 -14.39 -1.45 27.72
CA GLY A 42 -14.29 -2.78 27.11
C GLY A 42 -13.39 -2.76 25.86
N TYR A 43 -13.57 -1.75 25.00
CA TYR A 43 -12.70 -1.53 23.84
C TYR A 43 -11.24 -1.38 24.27
N LEU A 44 -10.96 -0.50 25.23
CA LEU A 44 -9.59 -0.27 25.72
C LEU A 44 -8.98 -1.56 26.30
N ILE A 45 -9.72 -2.26 27.19
CA ILE A 45 -9.25 -3.50 27.81
C ILE A 45 -8.95 -4.58 26.77
N LEU A 46 -9.79 -4.69 25.73
CA LEU A 46 -9.61 -5.68 24.68
C LEU A 46 -8.47 -5.32 23.70
N HIS A 47 -8.07 -4.04 23.61
CA HIS A 47 -6.99 -3.61 22.71
C HIS A 47 -5.61 -3.68 23.37
N LEU A 48 -5.49 -3.39 24.67
CA LEU A 48 -4.19 -3.36 25.35
C LEU A 48 -3.33 -4.62 25.18
N PRO A 49 -3.88 -5.86 25.19
CA PRO A 49 -3.07 -7.07 24.98
C PRO A 49 -2.58 -7.29 23.55
N PHE A 50 -3.17 -6.60 22.56
CA PHE A 50 -2.91 -6.80 21.14
C PHE A 50 -2.32 -5.57 20.45
N LEU A 51 -1.78 -4.62 21.23
CA LEU A 51 -1.05 -3.49 20.65
C LEU A 51 0.07 -3.96 19.73
N ALA A 52 0.41 -3.15 18.76
CA ALA A 52 1.50 -3.42 17.81
C ALA A 52 2.75 -3.92 18.57
N PRO A 53 3.25 -5.14 18.28
CA PRO A 53 4.40 -5.70 18.95
C PRO A 53 5.72 -5.03 18.54
N ASN A 54 5.70 -4.27 17.45
CA ASN A 54 6.82 -3.47 16.95
C ASN A 54 6.28 -2.36 16.01
N LEU A 55 7.17 -1.51 15.52
CA LEU A 55 6.87 -0.60 14.41
C LEU A 55 6.53 -1.40 13.14
N GLU A 56 5.82 -0.79 12.20
CA GLU A 56 5.30 -1.52 11.04
C GLU A 56 5.52 -0.79 9.70
N ASP A 57 4.92 0.37 9.57
CA ASP A 57 4.81 1.17 8.36
C ASP A 57 5.82 2.32 8.44
N VAL A 58 6.18 2.89 7.31
CA VAL A 58 7.10 4.04 7.22
C VAL A 58 6.67 5.19 8.13
N ASP A 59 5.38 5.46 8.26
CA ASP A 59 4.88 6.52 9.13
C ASP A 59 5.16 6.21 10.61
N SER A 60 4.90 4.97 11.07
CA SER A 60 5.18 4.58 12.45
C SER A 60 6.67 4.67 12.79
N ILE A 61 7.52 4.29 11.81
CA ILE A 61 8.97 4.41 11.94
C ILE A 61 9.38 5.88 11.98
N ASN A 62 8.81 6.73 11.13
CA ASN A 62 9.07 8.16 11.13
C ASN A 62 8.64 8.81 12.47
N PHE A 63 7.52 8.36 13.05
CA PHE A 63 7.11 8.81 14.39
C PHE A 63 8.09 8.37 15.47
N ALA A 64 8.54 7.12 15.45
CA ALA A 64 9.52 6.62 16.40
C ALA A 64 10.86 7.37 16.30
N LEU A 65 11.37 7.61 15.09
CA LEU A 65 12.55 8.45 14.87
C LEU A 65 12.31 9.88 15.38
N GLY A 66 11.11 10.44 15.20
CA GLY A 66 10.71 11.75 15.73
C GLY A 66 10.60 11.79 17.25
N LEU A 67 10.35 10.65 17.94
CA LEU A 67 10.45 10.57 19.40
C LEU A 67 11.90 10.78 19.87
N ARG A 68 12.87 10.24 19.11
CA ARG A 68 14.31 10.36 19.41
C ARG A 68 14.85 11.74 19.05
N ASP A 69 14.64 12.15 17.80
CA ASP A 69 15.12 13.40 17.25
C ASP A 69 14.05 14.02 16.32
N PHE A 70 13.53 15.16 16.72
CA PHE A 70 12.43 15.81 16.00
C PHE A 70 12.98 16.70 14.89
N ASP A 71 12.90 16.24 13.65
CA ASP A 71 13.34 16.99 12.48
C ASP A 71 12.47 16.68 11.25
N PRO A 72 11.46 17.49 10.95
CA PRO A 72 10.61 17.30 9.77
C PRO A 72 11.37 17.32 8.43
N GLY A 73 12.52 18.01 8.37
CA GLY A 73 13.36 18.04 7.17
C GLY A 73 14.02 16.70 6.85
N ARG A 74 14.18 15.84 7.85
CA ARG A 74 14.70 14.46 7.72
C ARG A 74 13.61 13.41 7.82
N HIS A 75 12.34 13.79 7.72
CA HIS A 75 11.18 12.91 7.94
C HIS A 75 11.16 12.26 9.34
N GLN A 76 11.51 13.00 10.36
CA GLN A 76 11.53 12.57 11.76
C GLN A 76 10.63 13.46 12.65
N PRO A 77 9.30 13.40 12.51
CA PRO A 77 8.50 12.72 11.48
C PRO A 77 8.39 13.56 10.20
N HIS A 78 7.86 12.95 9.13
CA HIS A 78 7.60 13.66 7.88
C HIS A 78 6.64 14.84 8.08
N PRO A 79 6.70 15.92 7.24
CA PRO A 79 5.71 16.99 7.29
C PRO A 79 4.26 16.48 7.22
N PRO A 80 3.31 17.09 7.96
CA PRO A 80 3.41 18.35 8.68
C PRO A 80 4.02 18.30 10.09
N GLY A 81 4.69 17.21 10.49
CA GLY A 81 5.47 17.12 11.72
C GLY A 81 4.75 16.51 12.94
N TYR A 82 3.43 16.45 12.96
CA TYR A 82 2.61 15.81 14.01
C TYR A 82 3.00 16.16 15.47
N PRO A 83 3.26 17.45 15.80
CA PRO A 83 3.93 17.83 17.05
C PRO A 83 3.18 17.39 18.31
N VAL A 84 1.84 17.39 18.29
CA VAL A 84 1.03 16.94 19.42
C VAL A 84 1.17 15.42 19.61
N TYR A 85 1.18 14.65 18.53
CA TYR A 85 1.33 13.19 18.60
C TYR A 85 2.71 12.79 19.13
N ILE A 86 3.76 13.45 18.65
CA ILE A 86 5.13 13.22 19.14
C ILE A 86 5.27 13.61 20.63
N ALA A 87 4.68 14.73 21.06
CA ALA A 87 4.69 15.12 22.47
C ALA A 87 3.99 14.07 23.36
N LEU A 88 2.82 13.58 22.94
CA LEU A 88 2.10 12.51 23.62
C LEU A 88 2.91 11.21 23.67
N GLY A 89 3.52 10.82 22.53
CA GLY A 89 4.38 9.65 22.43
C GLY A 89 5.62 9.72 23.34
N ARG A 90 6.24 10.90 23.49
CA ARG A 90 7.36 11.11 24.42
C ARG A 90 6.95 10.92 25.88
N VAL A 91 5.75 11.41 26.26
CA VAL A 91 5.23 11.21 27.62
C VAL A 91 5.03 9.72 27.91
N SER A 92 4.36 8.99 27.03
CA SER A 92 4.15 7.54 27.22
C SER A 92 5.47 6.75 27.17
N LEU A 93 6.41 7.12 26.28
CA LEU A 93 7.72 6.48 26.19
C LEU A 93 8.52 6.66 27.49
N PHE A 94 8.52 7.86 28.07
CA PHE A 94 9.16 8.12 29.35
C PHE A 94 8.61 7.21 30.46
N LEU A 95 7.28 7.06 30.53
CA LEU A 95 6.63 6.20 31.53
C LEU A 95 6.96 4.72 31.30
N ILE A 96 6.88 4.25 30.03
CA ILE A 96 7.17 2.85 29.67
C ILE A 96 8.63 2.51 29.97
N SER A 97 9.59 3.36 29.59
CA SER A 97 11.01 3.14 29.83
C SER A 97 11.36 3.11 31.31
N GLY A 98 10.61 3.87 32.14
CA GLY A 98 10.75 3.84 33.59
C GLY A 98 10.24 2.55 34.24
N ILE A 99 9.22 1.90 33.65
CA ILE A 99 8.61 0.68 34.18
C ILE A 99 9.27 -0.58 33.62
N TRP A 100 9.56 -0.60 32.33
CA TRP A 100 10.11 -1.75 31.58
C TRP A 100 11.42 -1.39 30.86
N SER A 101 12.48 -1.22 31.64
CA SER A 101 13.82 -0.84 31.11
C SER A 101 14.48 -1.91 30.23
N THR A 102 13.94 -3.13 30.19
CA THR A 102 14.47 -4.27 29.40
C THR A 102 13.88 -4.39 28.00
N LEU A 103 12.88 -3.59 27.64
CA LEU A 103 12.29 -3.63 26.31
C LEU A 103 13.28 -3.10 25.26
N ALA A 104 13.30 -3.75 24.09
CA ALA A 104 13.99 -3.20 22.94
C ALA A 104 13.41 -1.82 22.58
N GLN A 105 14.25 -0.90 22.16
CA GLN A 105 13.88 0.50 21.95
C GLN A 105 12.71 0.64 20.97
N THR A 106 12.74 -0.04 19.84
CA THR A 106 11.67 0.00 18.82
C THR A 106 10.34 -0.58 19.34
N VAL A 107 10.39 -1.58 20.23
CA VAL A 107 9.20 -2.13 20.89
C VAL A 107 8.61 -1.12 21.88
N ALA A 108 9.44 -0.50 22.70
CA ALA A 108 9.00 0.54 23.65
C ALA A 108 8.36 1.74 22.91
N GLU A 109 8.97 2.17 21.81
CA GLU A 109 8.46 3.26 20.95
C GLU A 109 7.13 2.90 20.30
N ALA A 110 7.02 1.68 19.71
CA ALA A 110 5.78 1.18 19.15
C ALA A 110 4.65 1.14 20.18
N THR A 111 4.93 0.58 21.35
CA THR A 111 3.97 0.52 22.46
C THR A 111 3.56 1.93 22.91
N ALA A 112 4.52 2.85 23.06
CA ALA A 112 4.28 4.23 23.47
C ALA A 112 3.34 4.97 22.53
N LEU A 113 3.48 4.77 21.22
CA LEU A 113 2.63 5.36 20.18
C LEU A 113 1.26 4.66 20.11
N ALA A 114 1.23 3.32 20.14
CA ALA A 114 0.01 2.52 20.03
C ALA A 114 -0.94 2.70 21.23
N LEU A 115 -0.41 2.95 22.42
CA LEU A 115 -1.23 3.29 23.59
C LEU A 115 -2.17 4.47 23.33
N TRP A 116 -1.70 5.50 22.61
CA TRP A 116 -2.53 6.64 22.27
C TRP A 116 -3.59 6.30 21.23
N SER A 117 -3.34 5.30 20.36
CA SER A 117 -4.36 4.79 19.44
C SER A 117 -5.46 4.04 20.19
N ALA A 118 -5.12 3.15 21.11
CA ALA A 118 -6.12 2.45 21.93
C ALA A 118 -6.94 3.43 22.80
N PHE A 119 -6.26 4.35 23.49
CA PHE A 119 -6.91 5.39 24.27
C PHE A 119 -7.77 6.31 23.38
N GLY A 120 -7.25 6.71 22.22
CA GLY A 120 -7.98 7.48 21.22
C GLY A 120 -9.25 6.78 20.76
N GLY A 121 -9.20 5.46 20.53
CA GLY A 121 -10.39 4.67 20.18
C GLY A 121 -11.47 4.71 21.24
N ALA A 122 -11.10 4.58 22.52
CA ALA A 122 -12.02 4.69 23.64
C ALA A 122 -12.64 6.11 23.75
N VAL A 123 -11.84 7.16 23.57
CA VAL A 123 -12.31 8.56 23.54
C VAL A 123 -13.21 8.80 22.33
N ALA A 124 -12.86 8.27 21.15
CA ALA A 124 -13.67 8.38 19.95
C ALA A 124 -15.05 7.75 20.13
N ILE A 125 -15.16 6.59 20.79
CA ILE A 125 -16.45 5.95 21.12
C ILE A 125 -17.36 6.88 21.93
N VAL A 126 -16.82 7.49 22.99
CA VAL A 126 -17.57 8.45 23.81
C VAL A 126 -17.98 9.67 22.99
N ALA A 127 -17.05 10.24 22.22
CA ALA A 127 -17.30 11.41 21.39
C ALA A 127 -18.34 11.12 20.28
N LEU A 128 -18.26 9.97 19.62
CA LEU A 128 -19.22 9.52 18.61
C LEU A 128 -20.65 9.44 19.16
N PHE A 129 -20.80 8.86 20.36
CA PHE A 129 -22.11 8.82 20.99
C PHE A 129 -22.70 10.22 21.17
N HIS A 130 -21.90 11.18 21.62
CA HIS A 130 -22.35 12.56 21.79
C HIS A 130 -22.65 13.27 20.46
N VAL A 131 -21.86 13.02 19.42
CA VAL A 131 -22.11 13.54 18.06
C VAL A 131 -23.42 12.99 17.52
N PHE A 132 -23.60 11.68 17.55
CA PHE A 132 -24.81 11.03 17.03
C PHE A 132 -26.03 11.40 17.84
N ARG A 133 -25.89 11.53 19.14
CA ARG A 133 -26.98 11.99 20.01
C ARG A 133 -27.40 13.41 19.71
N ALA A 134 -26.44 14.30 19.45
CA ALA A 134 -26.73 15.67 19.04
C ALA A 134 -27.50 15.73 17.70
N LEU A 135 -27.10 14.86 16.73
CA LEU A 135 -27.80 14.74 15.44
C LEU A 135 -29.22 14.19 15.60
N GLU A 136 -29.45 13.19 16.48
CA GLU A 136 -30.77 12.65 16.77
C GLU A 136 -31.71 13.70 17.42
N LEU A 137 -31.18 14.48 18.34
CA LEU A 137 -31.95 15.55 19.00
C LEU A 137 -32.35 16.66 18.01
N GLU A 138 -31.51 16.98 17.05
CA GLU A 138 -31.83 17.92 15.96
C GLU A 138 -32.98 17.37 15.07
N GLY A 139 -33.05 16.06 14.88
CA GLY A 139 -34.15 15.36 14.19
C GLY A 139 -35.40 15.16 15.01
N GLY A 140 -35.46 15.66 16.26
CA GLY A 140 -36.61 15.49 17.15
C GLY A 140 -36.73 14.07 17.74
N VAL A 141 -35.67 13.24 17.64
CA VAL A 141 -35.70 11.86 18.18
C VAL A 141 -35.71 11.89 19.71
N PRO A 142 -36.59 11.12 20.40
CA PRO A 142 -36.68 11.13 21.87
C PRO A 142 -35.33 10.82 22.55
N ARG A 143 -35.09 11.41 23.72
CA ARG A 143 -33.84 11.20 24.48
C ARG A 143 -33.57 9.73 24.85
N ARG A 144 -34.59 8.88 24.90
CA ARG A 144 -34.50 7.44 25.22
C ARG A 144 -34.24 6.55 24.00
N SER A 145 -34.01 7.13 22.82
CA SER A 145 -33.63 6.35 21.63
C SER A 145 -32.30 5.66 21.81
N LEU A 146 -32.20 4.41 21.39
CA LEU A 146 -30.94 3.63 21.35
C LEU A 146 -30.18 3.81 20.04
N GLY A 147 -30.67 4.61 19.09
CA GLY A 147 -30.08 4.79 17.77
C GLY A 147 -28.63 5.25 17.80
N ALA A 148 -28.33 6.31 18.57
CA ALA A 148 -26.96 6.80 18.75
C ALA A 148 -26.04 5.73 19.35
N GLY A 149 -26.54 4.90 20.26
CA GLY A 149 -25.78 3.77 20.84
C GLY A 149 -25.45 2.70 19.79
N TRP A 150 -26.43 2.31 18.96
CA TRP A 150 -26.22 1.33 17.88
C TRP A 150 -25.26 1.86 16.82
N ALA A 151 -25.37 3.13 16.43
CA ALA A 151 -24.49 3.76 15.46
C ALA A 151 -23.05 3.81 15.98
N THR A 152 -22.86 4.14 17.27
CA THR A 152 -21.55 4.12 17.95
C THR A 152 -21.02 2.70 18.02
N GLY A 153 -21.83 1.71 18.39
CA GLY A 153 -21.43 0.31 18.43
C GLY A 153 -21.01 -0.23 17.06
N LEU A 154 -21.74 0.11 15.99
CA LEU A 154 -21.40 -0.31 14.63
C LEU A 154 -20.10 0.37 14.15
N ALA A 155 -19.90 1.66 14.42
CA ALA A 155 -18.66 2.36 14.08
C ALA A 155 -17.47 1.78 14.83
N ALA A 156 -17.62 1.54 16.14
CA ALA A 156 -16.55 0.97 16.98
C ALA A 156 -16.21 -0.48 16.61
N ALA A 157 -17.18 -1.24 16.10
CA ALA A 157 -16.99 -2.62 15.64
C ALA A 157 -16.42 -2.73 14.21
N ALA A 158 -16.40 -1.63 13.44
CA ALA A 158 -15.90 -1.65 12.07
C ALA A 158 -14.42 -2.13 12.04
N PRO A 159 -14.05 -3.09 11.17
CA PRO A 159 -12.69 -3.65 11.15
C PRO A 159 -11.59 -2.60 11.07
N VAL A 160 -11.71 -1.58 10.22
CA VAL A 160 -10.71 -0.52 10.14
C VAL A 160 -10.63 0.34 11.41
N PHE A 161 -11.75 0.56 12.10
CA PHE A 161 -11.76 1.27 13.39
C PHE A 161 -11.07 0.43 14.47
N TRP A 162 -11.37 -0.87 14.49
CA TRP A 162 -10.81 -1.81 15.44
C TRP A 162 -9.29 -1.91 15.30
N ILE A 163 -8.79 -2.22 14.09
CA ILE A 163 -7.36 -2.38 13.85
C ILE A 163 -6.58 -1.07 14.06
N SER A 164 -7.17 0.09 13.71
CA SER A 164 -6.51 1.39 13.89
C SER A 164 -6.26 1.74 15.36
N GLY A 165 -7.00 1.15 16.29
CA GLY A 165 -6.77 1.29 17.73
C GLY A 165 -5.57 0.52 18.27
N LEU A 166 -4.98 -0.38 17.47
CA LEU A 166 -3.82 -1.18 17.85
C LEU A 166 -2.50 -0.61 17.31
N ARG A 167 -2.59 0.22 16.26
CA ARG A 167 -1.46 0.65 15.44
C ARG A 167 -0.72 1.84 16.05
N PRO A 168 0.61 1.94 15.94
CA PRO A 168 1.40 3.08 16.40
C PRO A 168 1.30 4.26 15.44
N MET A 169 0.06 4.76 15.22
CA MET A 169 -0.32 5.72 14.18
C MET A 169 -1.13 6.88 14.74
N SER A 170 -1.05 8.05 14.09
CA SER A 170 -1.79 9.25 14.49
C SER A 170 -3.27 9.26 14.07
N ASP A 171 -3.72 8.28 13.29
CA ASP A 171 -5.07 8.24 12.69
C ASP A 171 -6.17 8.22 13.75
N MET A 172 -6.12 7.27 14.68
CA MET A 172 -7.13 7.11 15.71
C MET A 172 -7.11 8.25 16.75
N PRO A 173 -5.96 8.68 17.30
CA PRO A 173 -5.92 9.86 18.18
C PRO A 173 -6.42 11.13 17.49
N GLY A 174 -6.08 11.32 16.20
CA GLY A 174 -6.56 12.46 15.42
C GLY A 174 -8.08 12.45 15.26
N LEU A 175 -8.65 11.31 14.92
CA LEU A 175 -10.10 11.13 14.84
C LEU A 175 -10.79 11.39 16.19
N ALA A 176 -10.24 10.86 17.29
CA ALA A 176 -10.78 11.04 18.63
C ALA A 176 -10.88 12.52 19.02
N LEU A 177 -9.81 13.28 18.76
CA LEU A 177 -9.78 14.70 19.10
C LEU A 177 -10.72 15.50 18.21
N ALA A 178 -10.80 15.17 16.91
CA ALA A 178 -11.72 15.80 15.99
C ALA A 178 -13.20 15.55 16.35
N LEU A 179 -13.55 14.30 16.71
CA LEU A 179 -14.91 13.94 17.16
C LEU A 179 -15.26 14.61 18.48
N SER A 180 -14.31 14.72 19.40
CA SER A 180 -14.50 15.45 20.66
C SER A 180 -14.77 16.94 20.40
N ALA A 181 -14.04 17.54 19.47
CA ALA A 181 -14.28 18.91 19.02
C ALA A 181 -15.68 19.04 18.38
N GLN A 182 -16.08 18.11 17.50
CA GLN A 182 -17.43 18.11 16.89
C GLN A 182 -18.54 18.00 17.94
N ALA A 183 -18.41 17.11 18.91
CA ALA A 183 -19.39 16.94 19.99
C ALA A 183 -19.57 18.24 20.80
N LEU A 184 -18.47 18.90 21.10
CA LEU A 184 -18.49 20.20 21.80
C LEU A 184 -19.03 21.34 20.92
N ILE A 185 -18.68 21.39 19.64
CA ILE A 185 -19.19 22.41 18.70
C ILE A 185 -20.72 22.25 18.51
N LEU A 186 -21.21 21.02 18.35
CA LEU A 186 -22.64 20.75 18.21
C LEU A 186 -23.41 21.12 19.49
N SER A 187 -22.92 20.76 20.66
CA SER A 187 -23.50 21.16 21.94
C SER A 187 -23.31 22.65 22.23
N GLY A 188 -22.27 23.24 21.67
CA GLY A 188 -21.88 24.64 21.83
C GLY A 188 -22.78 25.63 21.09
N ARG A 189 -23.68 25.17 20.22
CA ARG A 189 -24.65 26.05 19.53
C ARG A 189 -25.52 26.81 20.53
N THR A 190 -25.76 26.24 21.72
CA THR A 190 -26.48 26.87 22.83
C THR A 190 -25.58 27.25 24.02
N ASN A 191 -24.34 26.76 24.07
CA ASN A 191 -23.40 26.99 25.18
C ASN A 191 -22.04 27.49 24.68
N ARG A 192 -21.77 28.78 24.91
CA ARG A 192 -20.53 29.45 24.45
C ARG A 192 -19.24 28.84 24.98
N THR A 193 -19.26 28.25 26.19
CA THR A 193 -18.08 27.58 26.77
C THR A 193 -17.78 26.31 26.01
N HIS A 194 -18.80 25.51 25.71
CA HIS A 194 -18.61 24.29 24.89
C HIS A 194 -18.08 24.65 23.50
N LEU A 195 -18.58 25.73 22.88
CA LEU A 195 -18.09 26.17 21.57
C LEU A 195 -16.61 26.61 21.62
N ALA A 196 -16.22 27.33 22.66
CA ALA A 196 -14.81 27.73 22.83
C ALA A 196 -13.90 26.52 23.08
N LEU A 197 -14.32 25.57 23.93
CA LEU A 197 -13.57 24.34 24.15
C LEU A 197 -13.48 23.50 22.86
N GLY A 198 -14.59 23.37 22.13
CA GLY A 198 -14.61 22.65 20.84
C GLY A 198 -13.69 23.29 19.81
N ALA A 199 -13.64 24.64 19.75
CA ALA A 199 -12.72 25.37 18.87
C ALA A 199 -11.26 25.18 19.30
N CYS A 200 -10.94 25.17 20.59
CA CYS A 200 -9.60 24.89 21.09
C CYS A 200 -9.14 23.46 20.71
N LEU A 201 -10.01 22.47 20.94
CA LEU A 201 -9.70 21.07 20.56
C LEU A 201 -9.57 20.93 19.04
N ALA A 202 -10.37 21.66 18.25
CA ALA A 202 -10.21 21.67 16.78
C ALA A 202 -8.84 22.24 16.38
N GLY A 203 -8.35 23.29 17.05
CA GLY A 203 -7.01 23.83 16.83
C GLY A 203 -5.89 22.84 17.22
N LEU A 204 -6.03 22.14 18.36
CA LEU A 204 -5.09 21.11 18.79
C LEU A 204 -5.09 19.89 17.86
N ALA A 205 -6.25 19.51 17.30
CA ALA A 205 -6.37 18.37 16.40
C ALA A 205 -5.52 18.53 15.14
N LEU A 206 -5.32 19.77 14.66
CA LEU A 206 -4.45 20.06 13.51
C LEU A 206 -2.99 19.69 13.79
N GLY A 207 -2.52 19.88 15.01
CA GLY A 207 -1.17 19.51 15.42
C GLY A 207 -1.00 17.99 15.66
N LEU A 208 -2.10 17.26 15.77
CA LEU A 208 -2.11 15.80 15.86
C LEU A 208 -2.21 15.18 14.45
N ARG A 209 -3.10 15.71 13.62
CA ARG A 209 -3.29 15.33 12.22
C ARG A 209 -3.97 16.46 11.44
N VAL A 210 -3.27 17.10 10.53
CA VAL A 210 -3.77 18.31 9.85
C VAL A 210 -5.08 18.08 9.10
N GLN A 211 -5.29 16.89 8.53
CA GLN A 211 -6.49 16.53 7.78
C GLN A 211 -7.78 16.58 8.62
N THR A 212 -7.67 16.60 9.96
CA THR A 212 -8.82 16.77 10.87
C THR A 212 -9.54 18.11 10.70
N MET A 213 -8.90 19.09 10.02
CA MET A 213 -9.53 20.34 9.66
C MET A 213 -10.83 20.13 8.88
N TRP A 214 -10.85 19.16 7.97
CA TRP A 214 -12.01 18.88 7.14
C TRP A 214 -13.20 18.29 7.94
N LEU A 215 -12.94 17.75 9.13
CA LEU A 215 -13.98 17.28 10.06
C LEU A 215 -14.50 18.41 10.95
N THR A 216 -13.67 19.36 11.33
CA THR A 216 -13.99 20.30 12.41
C THR A 216 -14.34 21.72 11.92
N MET A 217 -13.59 22.26 10.95
CA MET A 217 -13.76 23.65 10.51
C MET A 217 -15.11 23.94 9.87
N PRO A 218 -15.72 23.07 9.04
CA PRO A 218 -17.04 23.36 8.48
C PRO A 218 -18.13 23.51 9.53
N LEU A 219 -18.14 22.65 10.56
CA LEU A 219 -19.08 22.77 11.68
C LEU A 219 -18.82 23.99 12.54
N LEU A 220 -17.56 24.31 12.81
CA LEU A 220 -17.18 25.50 13.56
C LEU A 220 -17.61 26.77 12.82
N ALA A 221 -17.38 26.85 11.52
CA ALA A 221 -17.82 27.96 10.69
C ALA A 221 -19.35 28.15 10.74
N LEU A 222 -20.13 27.07 10.62
CA LEU A 222 -21.59 27.13 10.79
C LEU A 222 -21.97 27.67 12.16
N ALA A 223 -21.37 27.18 13.25
CA ALA A 223 -21.67 27.63 14.60
C ALA A 223 -21.36 29.13 14.81
N LEU A 224 -20.23 29.59 14.26
CA LEU A 224 -19.84 31.01 14.29
C LEU A 224 -20.82 31.92 13.50
N VAL A 225 -21.25 31.46 12.30
CA VAL A 225 -22.26 32.18 11.51
C VAL A 225 -23.57 32.29 12.26
N GLN A 226 -24.03 31.22 12.92
CA GLN A 226 -25.24 31.22 13.73
C GLN A 226 -25.15 32.20 14.93
N GLN A 227 -24.03 32.25 15.60
CA GLN A 227 -23.78 33.22 16.68
C GLN A 227 -23.79 34.69 16.16
N ARG A 228 -23.20 34.92 14.99
CA ARG A 228 -23.23 36.26 14.35
C ARG A 228 -24.66 36.71 14.04
N GLN A 229 -25.47 35.83 13.48
CA GLN A 229 -26.88 36.10 13.20
C GLN A 229 -27.68 36.41 14.48
N ALA A 230 -27.27 35.87 15.62
CA ALA A 230 -27.79 36.19 16.94
C ALA A 230 -27.23 37.53 17.54
N GLY A 231 -26.53 38.34 16.76
CA GLY A 231 -26.02 39.68 17.16
C GLY A 231 -24.67 39.64 17.91
N VAL A 232 -23.96 38.52 17.90
CA VAL A 232 -22.64 38.39 18.55
C VAL A 232 -21.54 38.80 17.56
N SER A 233 -20.63 39.72 17.91
CA SER A 233 -19.45 40.03 17.12
C SER A 233 -18.53 38.84 17.02
N TRP A 234 -18.19 38.41 15.78
CA TRP A 234 -17.45 37.20 15.51
C TRP A 234 -15.93 37.37 15.49
N LEU A 235 -15.42 38.58 15.24
CA LEU A 235 -13.97 38.83 15.08
C LEU A 235 -13.18 38.78 16.39
N LEU A 236 -13.81 38.92 17.52
CA LEU A 236 -13.19 38.89 18.85
C LEU A 236 -13.91 37.92 19.79
N THR A 237 -14.56 36.88 19.24
CA THR A 237 -15.29 35.91 20.05
C THR A 237 -14.32 34.97 20.74
N ARG A 238 -14.70 34.51 21.94
CA ARG A 238 -13.95 33.48 22.67
C ARG A 238 -13.62 32.20 21.85
N PRO A 239 -14.50 31.71 20.97
CA PRO A 239 -14.19 30.57 20.13
C PRO A 239 -13.02 30.79 19.16
N VAL A 240 -12.90 31.96 18.54
CA VAL A 240 -11.79 32.29 17.62
C VAL A 240 -10.46 32.36 18.37
N ALA A 241 -10.47 33.04 19.54
CA ALA A 241 -9.29 33.10 20.40
C ALA A 241 -8.89 31.70 20.92
N ALA A 242 -9.87 30.86 21.24
CA ALA A 242 -9.63 29.48 21.72
C ALA A 242 -9.07 28.58 20.57
N LEU A 243 -9.58 28.72 19.34
CA LEU A 243 -9.00 28.04 18.16
C LEU A 243 -7.54 28.48 17.95
N ALA A 244 -7.29 29.79 17.98
CA ALA A 244 -5.93 30.31 17.84
C ALA A 244 -5.00 29.81 18.94
N ALA A 245 -5.46 29.75 20.18
CA ALA A 245 -4.69 29.18 21.31
C ALA A 245 -4.36 27.70 21.07
N GLY A 246 -5.33 26.90 20.59
CA GLY A 246 -5.11 25.50 20.22
C GLY A 246 -4.07 25.33 19.10
N VAL A 247 -4.08 26.22 18.11
CA VAL A 247 -3.07 26.19 17.02
C VAL A 247 -1.71 26.64 17.52
N VAL A 248 -1.63 27.77 18.24
CA VAL A 248 -0.37 28.34 18.73
C VAL A 248 0.37 27.37 19.67
N ALA A 249 -0.38 26.60 20.47
CA ALA A 249 0.19 25.63 21.41
C ALA A 249 1.15 24.61 20.76
N TRP A 250 0.92 24.26 19.51
CA TRP A 250 1.78 23.30 18.79
C TRP A 250 2.59 23.95 17.66
N ALA A 251 2.05 24.99 17.01
CA ALA A 251 2.71 25.60 15.84
C ALA A 251 3.99 26.34 16.24
N VAL A 252 4.00 27.01 17.39
CA VAL A 252 5.20 27.73 17.87
C VAL A 252 6.35 26.73 18.19
N PRO A 253 6.16 25.67 18.96
CA PRO A 253 7.20 24.65 19.16
C PRO A 253 7.65 24.00 17.84
N LEU A 254 6.70 23.67 16.93
CA LEU A 254 7.02 23.07 15.64
C LEU A 254 7.96 23.98 14.83
N LEU A 255 7.62 25.25 14.67
CA LEU A 255 8.44 26.18 13.90
C LEU A 255 9.81 26.40 14.56
N ALA A 256 9.85 26.51 15.89
CA ALA A 256 11.12 26.66 16.60
C ALA A 256 12.05 25.45 16.38
N MET A 257 11.51 24.24 16.38
CA MET A 257 12.28 23.00 16.19
C MET A 257 12.60 22.69 14.72
N SER A 258 11.89 23.31 13.76
CA SER A 258 12.11 23.10 12.31
C SER A 258 13.06 24.14 11.67
N GLY A 259 13.77 24.93 12.46
CA GLY A 259 14.65 25.99 11.93
C GLY A 259 13.90 27.24 11.47
N GLY A 260 12.77 27.55 12.10
CA GLY A 260 11.90 28.67 11.79
C GLY A 260 10.94 28.40 10.63
N ILE A 261 10.29 29.48 10.17
CA ILE A 261 9.30 29.42 9.08
C ILE A 261 9.94 28.90 7.79
N ASP A 262 11.13 29.40 7.43
CA ASP A 262 11.80 29.03 6.19
C ASP A 262 12.25 27.57 6.17
N GLY A 263 12.72 27.05 7.31
CA GLY A 263 13.07 25.63 7.46
C GLY A 263 11.86 24.74 7.29
N TYR A 264 10.76 25.10 7.93
CA TYR A 264 9.51 24.34 7.84
C TYR A 264 8.87 24.38 6.44
N LEU A 265 8.86 25.55 5.77
CA LEU A 265 8.34 25.65 4.40
C LEU A 265 9.16 24.85 3.40
N ARG A 266 10.49 24.78 3.57
CA ARG A 266 11.34 23.91 2.74
C ARG A 266 10.98 22.44 2.94
N ALA A 267 10.82 21.98 4.19
CA ALA A 267 10.42 20.62 4.48
C ALA A 267 9.05 20.26 3.87
N LEU A 268 8.08 21.19 3.97
CA LEU A 268 6.76 21.04 3.33
C LEU A 268 6.85 20.96 1.80
N GLY A 269 7.68 21.80 1.18
CA GLY A 269 7.89 21.80 -0.27
C GLY A 269 8.47 20.47 -0.76
N THR A 270 9.51 19.97 -0.10
CA THR A 270 10.10 18.68 -0.41
C THR A 270 9.07 17.54 -0.30
N GLN A 271 8.26 17.52 0.77
CA GLN A 271 7.21 16.52 0.94
C GLN A 271 6.14 16.62 -0.17
N ALA A 272 5.73 17.84 -0.51
CA ALA A 272 4.74 18.04 -1.56
C ALA A 272 5.25 17.56 -2.92
N ASP A 273 6.51 17.85 -3.25
CA ASP A 273 7.13 17.36 -4.50
C ASP A 273 7.18 15.82 -4.53
N GLU A 274 7.50 15.17 -3.41
CA GLU A 274 7.46 13.70 -3.30
C GLU A 274 6.03 13.17 -3.44
N ASP A 275 5.05 13.72 -2.75
CA ASP A 275 3.65 13.28 -2.79
C ASP A 275 3.07 13.43 -4.21
N PHE A 276 3.30 14.56 -4.88
CA PHE A 276 2.82 14.76 -6.26
C PHE A 276 3.53 13.88 -7.28
N ALA A 277 4.77 13.47 -7.02
CA ALA A 277 5.51 12.58 -7.91
C ALA A 277 5.11 11.09 -7.77
N TRP A 278 4.73 10.64 -6.56
CA TRP A 278 4.63 9.21 -6.25
C TRP A 278 3.26 8.74 -5.76
N VAL A 279 2.40 9.65 -5.26
CA VAL A 279 1.10 9.27 -4.70
C VAL A 279 0.05 9.17 -5.81
N ASN A 280 -0.66 8.04 -5.85
CA ASN A 280 -1.70 7.80 -6.85
C ASN A 280 -3.04 8.42 -6.41
N MET A 281 -3.22 9.70 -6.67
CA MET A 281 -4.42 10.48 -6.34
C MET A 281 -5.42 10.50 -7.51
N VAL A 282 -6.73 10.49 -7.21
CA VAL A 282 -7.77 10.69 -8.24
C VAL A 282 -7.63 12.07 -8.91
N TRP A 283 -7.22 13.09 -8.16
CA TRP A 283 -6.99 14.44 -8.68
C TRP A 283 -5.90 14.48 -9.78
N LEU A 284 -4.83 13.69 -9.62
CA LEU A 284 -3.73 13.62 -10.61
C LEU A 284 -4.03 12.69 -11.78
N ASN A 285 -4.86 11.68 -11.54
CA ASN A 285 -5.22 10.68 -12.57
C ASN A 285 -6.74 10.43 -12.56
N PRO A 286 -7.57 11.37 -13.07
CA PRO A 286 -9.03 11.33 -12.96
C PRO A 286 -9.66 10.37 -13.97
N THR A 287 -9.41 9.08 -13.84
CA THR A 287 -10.03 8.05 -14.69
C THR A 287 -11.24 7.42 -13.99
N PRO A 288 -12.29 6.98 -14.74
CA PRO A 288 -13.43 6.28 -14.17
C PRO A 288 -13.03 5.03 -13.38
N ARG A 289 -12.03 4.29 -13.86
CA ARG A 289 -11.46 3.12 -13.17
C ARG A 289 -10.85 3.50 -11.82
N ARG A 290 -10.01 4.55 -11.79
CA ARG A 290 -9.41 5.02 -10.53
C ARG A 290 -10.46 5.49 -9.53
N LEU A 291 -11.49 6.22 -10.00
CA LEU A 291 -12.60 6.63 -9.15
C LEU A 291 -13.36 5.42 -8.59
N ALA A 292 -13.64 4.40 -9.40
CA ALA A 292 -14.29 3.19 -8.94
C ALA A 292 -13.47 2.46 -7.87
N PHE A 293 -12.15 2.34 -8.05
CA PHE A 293 -11.25 1.80 -7.02
C PHE A 293 -11.25 2.66 -5.76
N ALA A 294 -11.16 3.98 -5.87
CA ALA A 294 -11.17 4.87 -4.72
C ALA A 294 -12.47 4.73 -3.91
N LEU A 295 -13.63 4.61 -4.57
CA LEU A 295 -14.91 4.36 -3.90
C LEU A 295 -14.94 2.99 -3.22
N TYR A 296 -14.41 1.95 -3.87
CA TYR A 296 -14.30 0.62 -3.30
C TYR A 296 -13.38 0.61 -2.05
N GLU A 297 -12.19 1.20 -2.17
CA GLU A 297 -11.21 1.30 -1.10
C GLU A 297 -11.71 2.13 0.09
N THR A 298 -12.57 3.13 -0.16
CA THR A 298 -13.14 4.01 0.89
C THR A 298 -14.36 3.43 1.58
N PHE A 299 -15.26 2.76 0.86
CA PHE A 299 -16.58 2.38 1.41
C PHE A 299 -16.78 0.87 1.55
N VAL A 300 -15.97 0.03 0.91
CA VAL A 300 -16.09 -1.43 0.95
C VAL A 300 -14.96 -2.05 1.78
N GLN A 301 -13.72 -1.77 1.46
CA GLN A 301 -12.56 -2.37 2.14
C GLN A 301 -12.51 -2.12 3.67
N PRO A 302 -12.94 -0.97 4.22
CA PRO A 302 -12.92 -0.75 5.66
C PRO A 302 -13.74 -1.74 6.49
N TRP A 303 -14.69 -2.44 5.85
CA TRP A 303 -15.54 -3.47 6.46
C TRP A 303 -14.98 -4.89 6.28
N ALA A 304 -13.87 -5.03 5.56
CA ALA A 304 -13.04 -6.22 5.36
C ALA A 304 -13.73 -7.44 4.70
N ALA A 305 -15.05 -7.61 4.81
CA ALA A 305 -15.80 -8.71 4.22
C ALA A 305 -16.88 -8.18 3.27
N LEU A 306 -16.89 -8.64 2.01
CA LEU A 306 -17.82 -8.14 0.99
C LEU A 306 -19.30 -8.26 1.40
N PRO A 307 -19.80 -9.38 1.98
CA PRO A 307 -21.20 -9.47 2.42
C PRO A 307 -21.55 -8.43 3.49
N LEU A 308 -20.65 -8.19 4.44
CA LEU A 308 -20.80 -7.18 5.49
C LEU A 308 -20.82 -5.78 4.88
N SER A 309 -19.87 -5.48 3.99
CA SER A 309 -19.80 -4.19 3.30
C SER A 309 -21.06 -3.87 2.52
N VAL A 310 -21.60 -4.86 1.78
CA VAL A 310 -22.84 -4.71 1.02
C VAL A 310 -24.03 -4.47 1.95
N ALA A 311 -24.14 -5.21 3.04
CA ALA A 311 -25.22 -5.05 4.02
C ALA A 311 -25.20 -3.65 4.67
N VAL A 312 -23.99 -3.20 5.10
CA VAL A 312 -23.81 -1.87 5.70
C VAL A 312 -24.09 -0.77 4.66
N ALA A 313 -23.57 -0.90 3.44
CA ALA A 313 -23.81 0.08 2.37
C ALA A 313 -25.29 0.20 2.00
N ALA A 314 -25.98 -0.93 1.83
CA ALA A 314 -27.42 -0.94 1.55
C ALA A 314 -28.23 -0.27 2.67
N ALA A 315 -27.92 -0.59 3.92
CA ALA A 315 -28.53 0.06 5.07
C ALA A 315 -28.22 1.57 5.12
N ALA A 316 -26.98 1.96 4.81
CA ALA A 316 -26.57 3.38 4.79
C ALA A 316 -27.28 4.17 3.69
N ILE A 317 -27.41 3.60 2.49
CA ILE A 317 -28.18 4.22 1.39
C ILE A 317 -29.65 4.39 1.80
N ALA A 318 -30.29 3.37 2.38
CA ALA A 318 -31.66 3.46 2.88
C ALA A 318 -31.80 4.57 3.94
N GLY A 319 -30.83 4.66 4.87
CA GLY A 319 -30.79 5.73 5.87
C GLY A 319 -30.61 7.12 5.29
N ALA A 320 -29.74 7.27 4.29
CA ALA A 320 -29.57 8.53 3.57
C ALA A 320 -30.87 9.00 2.90
N LEU A 321 -31.59 8.08 2.26
CA LEU A 321 -32.91 8.35 1.65
C LEU A 321 -33.94 8.77 2.70
N VAL A 322 -33.99 8.08 3.85
CA VAL A 322 -34.90 8.46 4.96
C VAL A 322 -34.58 9.87 5.45
N LEU A 323 -33.32 10.19 5.70
CA LEU A 323 -32.91 11.52 6.15
C LEU A 323 -33.19 12.59 5.08
N LEU A 324 -32.96 12.28 3.82
CA LEU A 324 -33.24 13.19 2.70
C LEU A 324 -34.72 13.57 2.63
N VAL A 325 -35.61 12.62 2.86
CA VAL A 325 -37.06 12.85 2.76
C VAL A 325 -37.63 13.45 4.05
N ARG A 326 -37.21 12.95 5.22
CA ARG A 326 -37.87 13.23 6.50
C ARG A 326 -37.10 14.20 7.39
N GLU A 327 -35.75 14.18 7.34
CA GLU A 327 -34.89 14.86 8.31
C GLU A 327 -33.70 15.57 7.61
N ARG A 328 -33.97 16.40 6.61
CA ARG A 328 -32.97 17.05 5.76
C ARG A 328 -31.92 17.84 6.56
N ARG A 329 -32.33 18.45 7.71
CA ARG A 329 -31.38 19.18 8.57
C ARG A 329 -30.35 18.26 9.18
N VAL A 330 -30.74 17.06 9.62
CA VAL A 330 -29.82 16.05 10.16
C VAL A 330 -28.86 15.59 9.08
N LEU A 331 -29.37 15.30 7.87
CA LEU A 331 -28.51 14.94 6.74
C LEU A 331 -27.49 16.03 6.40
N LEU A 332 -27.91 17.29 6.34
CA LEU A 332 -27.03 18.41 6.05
C LEU A 332 -25.95 18.58 7.12
N LEU A 333 -26.29 18.44 8.42
CA LEU A 333 -25.30 18.51 9.50
C LEU A 333 -24.33 17.33 9.47
N LEU A 334 -24.83 16.12 9.17
CA LEU A 334 -24.01 14.92 9.02
C LEU A 334 -23.02 15.08 7.85
N LEU A 335 -23.52 15.55 6.71
CA LEU A 335 -22.67 15.82 5.54
C LEU A 335 -21.66 16.94 5.83
N LEU A 336 -22.06 18.00 6.51
CA LEU A 336 -21.12 19.09 6.88
C LEU A 336 -20.04 18.60 7.82
N ALA A 337 -20.34 17.63 8.68
CA ALA A 337 -19.39 17.04 9.62
C ALA A 337 -18.38 16.10 8.98
N PHE A 338 -18.75 15.36 7.92
CA PHE A 338 -17.93 14.26 7.41
C PHE A 338 -17.64 14.32 5.90
N ALA A 339 -18.54 14.89 5.07
CA ALA A 339 -18.34 14.90 3.62
C ALA A 339 -17.14 15.73 3.14
N PRO A 340 -16.75 16.87 3.77
CA PRO A 340 -15.53 17.57 3.37
C PRO A 340 -14.29 16.69 3.50
N TYR A 341 -14.18 15.90 4.58
CA TYR A 341 -13.10 14.92 4.71
C TYR A 341 -13.19 13.82 3.66
N ALA A 342 -14.37 13.24 3.45
CA ALA A 342 -14.56 12.19 2.45
C ALA A 342 -14.16 12.65 1.04
N LEU A 343 -14.49 13.87 0.66
CA LEU A 343 -14.09 14.48 -0.61
C LEU A 343 -12.58 14.69 -0.68
N PHE A 344 -11.97 15.24 0.38
CA PHE A 344 -10.53 15.39 0.46
C PHE A 344 -9.82 14.05 0.32
N HIS A 345 -10.28 13.02 1.06
CA HIS A 345 -9.73 11.67 1.01
C HIS A 345 -9.81 11.08 -0.40
N LEU A 346 -10.98 11.13 -1.04
CA LEU A 346 -11.18 10.57 -2.38
C LEU A 346 -10.33 11.26 -3.45
N LEU A 347 -10.11 12.58 -3.34
CA LEU A 347 -9.44 13.35 -4.38
C LEU A 347 -7.92 13.43 -4.19
N PHE A 348 -7.45 13.61 -2.94
CA PHE A 348 -6.09 14.04 -2.63
C PHE A 348 -5.28 13.03 -1.78
N GLN A 349 -5.84 11.88 -1.41
CA GLN A 349 -5.08 10.83 -0.72
C GLN A 349 -4.97 9.58 -1.59
N ASP A 350 -3.95 8.78 -1.35
CA ASP A 350 -3.86 7.42 -1.91
C ASP A 350 -4.81 6.51 -1.14
N THR A 351 -5.95 6.21 -1.76
CA THR A 351 -7.04 5.44 -1.14
C THR A 351 -6.68 3.96 -0.91
N VAL A 352 -5.57 3.46 -1.50
CA VAL A 352 -5.02 2.13 -1.20
C VAL A 352 -4.72 1.98 0.31
N PHE A 353 -4.34 3.08 0.99
CA PHE A 353 -4.16 3.10 2.44
C PHE A 353 -5.51 3.18 3.15
N VAL A 354 -6.15 2.03 3.35
CA VAL A 354 -7.53 1.93 3.89
C VAL A 354 -7.69 2.64 5.25
N ARG A 355 -6.63 2.78 6.03
CA ARG A 355 -6.64 3.57 7.29
C ARG A 355 -7.10 5.02 7.09
N TYR A 356 -6.87 5.61 5.91
CA TYR A 356 -7.33 6.97 5.62
C TYR A 356 -8.85 7.07 5.44
N ALA A 357 -9.53 5.95 5.21
CA ALA A 357 -11.00 5.91 5.21
C ALA A 357 -11.63 5.91 6.61
N LEU A 358 -10.83 5.74 7.68
CA LEU A 358 -11.29 5.68 9.07
C LEU A 358 -12.26 6.84 9.44
N PRO A 359 -12.02 8.11 9.10
CA PRO A 359 -12.93 9.20 9.42
C PRO A 359 -14.27 9.20 8.67
N THR A 360 -14.46 8.32 7.67
CA THR A 360 -15.74 8.16 6.96
C THR A 360 -16.67 7.16 7.66
N ILE A 361 -16.11 6.27 8.49
CA ILE A 361 -16.84 5.22 9.20
C ILE A 361 -18.00 5.77 10.05
N PRO A 362 -17.84 6.86 10.82
CA PRO A 362 -18.93 7.44 11.60
C PRO A 362 -20.16 7.80 10.77
N MET A 363 -19.94 8.42 9.61
CA MET A 363 -21.02 8.79 8.70
C MET A 363 -21.78 7.56 8.20
N VAL A 364 -21.03 6.57 7.72
CA VAL A 364 -21.62 5.32 7.19
C VAL A 364 -22.38 4.56 8.26
N ALA A 365 -21.82 4.44 9.47
CA ALA A 365 -22.46 3.75 10.59
C ALA A 365 -23.76 4.44 11.05
N PHE A 366 -23.76 5.78 11.15
CA PHE A 366 -24.96 6.54 11.49
C PHE A 366 -26.06 6.35 10.43
N LEU A 367 -25.70 6.50 9.16
CA LEU A 367 -26.65 6.27 8.05
C LEU A 367 -27.19 4.83 8.05
N ALA A 368 -26.33 3.84 8.25
CA ALA A 368 -26.76 2.43 8.27
C ALA A 368 -27.78 2.17 9.38
N VAL A 369 -27.55 2.69 10.59
CA VAL A 369 -28.50 2.53 11.70
C VAL A 369 -29.80 3.28 11.46
N ARG A 370 -29.76 4.46 10.81
CA ARG A 370 -30.98 5.18 10.39
C ARG A 370 -31.76 4.38 9.33
N GLY A 371 -31.07 3.65 8.44
CA GLY A 371 -31.71 2.74 7.48
C GLY A 371 -32.38 1.53 8.17
N VAL A 372 -31.63 0.89 9.09
CA VAL A 372 -32.16 -0.23 9.89
C VAL A 372 -33.37 0.19 10.73
N ALA A 373 -33.40 1.43 11.21
CA ALA A 373 -34.52 1.97 12.01
C ALA A 373 -35.87 1.98 11.25
N ILE A 374 -35.89 1.85 9.92
CA ILE A 374 -37.10 1.68 9.11
C ILE A 374 -37.90 0.44 9.55
N ALA A 375 -37.19 -0.61 10.02
CA ALA A 375 -37.83 -1.83 10.51
C ALA A 375 -38.60 -1.67 11.86
N GLY A 376 -38.64 -0.46 12.43
CA GLY A 376 -39.35 -0.13 13.65
C GLY A 376 -38.90 -0.99 14.84
N ARG A 377 -39.85 -1.76 15.43
CA ARG A 377 -39.55 -2.65 16.57
C ARG A 377 -38.54 -3.76 16.28
N PHE A 378 -38.30 -4.10 15.02
CA PHE A 378 -37.35 -5.12 14.58
C PHE A 378 -35.96 -4.56 14.33
N ALA A 379 -35.77 -3.25 14.42
CA ALA A 379 -34.46 -2.61 14.20
C ALA A 379 -33.33 -3.23 15.04
N PRO A 380 -33.48 -3.56 16.34
CA PRO A 380 -32.42 -4.23 17.11
C PRO A 380 -32.04 -5.60 16.55
N MET A 381 -33.03 -6.36 16.00
CA MET A 381 -32.79 -7.67 15.37
C MET A 381 -31.91 -7.57 14.12
N MET A 382 -31.84 -6.41 13.47
CA MET A 382 -30.96 -6.15 12.33
C MET A 382 -29.64 -5.48 12.75
N ALA A 383 -29.67 -4.61 13.76
CA ALA A 383 -28.47 -3.91 14.23
C ALA A 383 -27.50 -4.87 14.94
N VAL A 384 -28.01 -5.79 15.79
CA VAL A 384 -27.18 -6.78 16.50
C VAL A 384 -26.35 -7.65 15.56
N PRO A 385 -26.91 -8.30 14.52
CA PRO A 385 -26.13 -9.06 13.56
C PRO A 385 -25.06 -8.24 12.82
N LEU A 386 -25.33 -6.98 12.47
CA LEU A 386 -24.34 -6.13 11.81
C LEU A 386 -23.15 -5.85 12.72
N VAL A 387 -23.40 -5.49 13.99
CA VAL A 387 -22.32 -5.26 14.97
C VAL A 387 -21.58 -6.57 15.26
N ALA A 388 -22.30 -7.68 15.45
CA ALA A 388 -21.69 -8.97 15.74
C ALA A 388 -20.84 -9.46 14.54
N ALA A 389 -21.34 -9.36 13.30
CA ALA A 389 -20.59 -9.71 12.11
C ALA A 389 -19.32 -8.85 11.96
N SER A 390 -19.42 -7.54 12.25
CA SER A 390 -18.27 -6.64 12.23
C SER A 390 -17.18 -7.10 13.22
N LEU A 391 -17.58 -7.48 14.45
CA LEU A 391 -16.63 -7.99 15.46
C LEU A 391 -16.05 -9.35 15.09
N VAL A 392 -16.84 -10.26 14.52
CA VAL A 392 -16.38 -11.58 14.05
C VAL A 392 -15.30 -11.43 12.97
N VAL A 393 -15.41 -10.39 12.15
CA VAL A 393 -14.37 -10.07 11.14
C VAL A 393 -13.18 -9.37 11.76
N ALA A 394 -13.38 -8.40 12.65
CA ALA A 394 -12.34 -7.53 13.19
C ALA A 394 -11.42 -8.23 14.22
N VAL A 395 -12.01 -9.00 15.16
CA VAL A 395 -11.26 -9.55 16.31
C VAL A 395 -10.15 -10.53 15.89
N PRO A 396 -10.39 -11.51 15.00
CA PRO A 396 -9.31 -12.41 14.56
C PRO A 396 -8.14 -11.69 13.91
N GLY A 397 -8.42 -10.61 13.15
CA GLY A 397 -7.38 -9.74 12.56
C GLY A 397 -6.52 -9.07 13.61
N SER A 398 -7.15 -8.58 14.66
CA SER A 398 -6.46 -7.92 15.76
C SER A 398 -5.56 -8.87 16.57
N VAL A 399 -6.05 -10.08 16.84
CA VAL A 399 -5.26 -11.13 17.51
C VAL A 399 -4.05 -11.52 16.67
N ALA A 400 -4.25 -11.74 15.37
CA ALA A 400 -3.15 -12.07 14.47
C ALA A 400 -2.13 -10.92 14.34
N TYR A 401 -2.61 -9.68 14.29
CA TYR A 401 -1.77 -8.48 14.23
C TYR A 401 -0.89 -8.31 15.49
N GLY A 402 -1.49 -8.43 16.68
CA GLY A 402 -0.76 -8.30 17.95
C GLY A 402 0.17 -9.49 18.25
N GLY A 403 -0.05 -10.63 17.59
CA GLY A 403 0.73 -11.86 17.80
C GLY A 403 2.02 -11.96 17.01
N GLU A 404 2.27 -11.09 16.04
CA GLU A 404 3.40 -11.21 15.12
C GLU A 404 4.05 -9.86 14.79
N SER A 405 5.36 -9.75 15.02
CA SER A 405 6.13 -8.57 14.61
C SER A 405 6.19 -8.43 13.10
N HIS A 406 6.27 -7.19 12.64
CA HIS A 406 6.36 -6.86 11.22
C HIS A 406 7.57 -7.54 10.55
N PRO A 407 7.42 -8.05 9.31
CA PRO A 407 8.46 -8.80 8.61
C PRO A 407 9.82 -8.13 8.52
N ALA A 408 9.86 -6.80 8.37
CA ALA A 408 11.13 -6.06 8.30
C ALA A 408 11.94 -6.18 9.59
N PHE A 409 11.29 -6.03 10.76
CA PHE A 409 11.98 -6.15 12.05
C PHE A 409 12.39 -7.58 12.36
N ARG A 410 11.59 -8.57 11.95
CA ARG A 410 11.96 -9.99 12.04
C ARG A 410 13.20 -10.30 11.20
N ALA A 411 13.23 -9.80 9.96
CA ALA A 411 14.35 -9.98 9.04
C ALA A 411 15.64 -9.30 9.57
N ILE A 412 15.53 -8.09 10.12
CA ILE A 412 16.66 -7.36 10.71
C ILE A 412 17.20 -8.11 11.93
N ALA A 413 16.33 -8.55 12.84
CA ALA A 413 16.74 -9.31 14.02
C ALA A 413 17.46 -10.62 13.65
N GLU A 414 16.98 -11.34 12.63
CA GLU A 414 17.64 -12.53 12.11
C GLU A 414 18.98 -12.22 11.44
N ALA A 415 19.03 -11.17 10.62
CA ALA A 415 20.25 -10.71 9.98
C ALA A 415 21.32 -10.33 11.05
N SER A 416 20.93 -9.63 12.11
CA SER A 416 21.83 -9.27 13.21
C SER A 416 22.38 -10.51 13.92
N ARG A 417 21.54 -11.50 14.22
CA ARG A 417 21.98 -12.78 14.82
C ARG A 417 22.95 -13.55 13.90
N LYS A 418 22.64 -13.61 12.59
CA LYS A 418 23.50 -14.27 11.62
C LYS A 418 24.83 -13.54 11.41
N SER A 419 24.86 -12.22 11.57
CA SER A 419 26.09 -11.41 11.40
C SER A 419 27.16 -11.73 12.43
N GLU A 420 26.81 -12.28 13.59
CA GLU A 420 27.76 -12.75 14.59
C GLU A 420 28.62 -13.92 14.09
N SER A 421 28.03 -14.80 13.29
CA SER A 421 28.71 -15.98 12.74
C SER A 421 29.19 -15.80 11.29
N ILE A 422 28.41 -15.07 10.47
CA ILE A 422 28.69 -14.84 9.05
C ILE A 422 28.70 -13.33 8.84
N ARG A 423 29.87 -12.70 8.93
CA ARG A 423 30.02 -11.26 8.74
C ARG A 423 29.85 -10.91 7.26
N PRO A 424 28.76 -10.21 6.86
CA PRO A 424 28.65 -9.72 5.49
C PRO A 424 29.59 -8.53 5.28
N ALA A 425 30.10 -8.34 4.07
CA ALA A 425 30.87 -7.16 3.71
C ALA A 425 30.00 -5.90 3.71
N ALA A 426 28.74 -6.04 3.27
CA ALA A 426 27.76 -4.97 3.29
C ALA A 426 26.34 -5.56 3.35
N VAL A 427 25.42 -4.80 3.90
CA VAL A 427 23.97 -5.10 3.89
C VAL A 427 23.27 -4.01 3.09
N PHE A 428 22.58 -4.41 2.05
CA PHE A 428 21.76 -3.55 1.20
C PHE A 428 20.28 -3.77 1.49
N SER A 429 19.44 -2.80 1.18
CA SER A 429 17.99 -2.94 1.34
C SER A 429 17.22 -2.09 0.33
N HIS A 430 15.97 -2.46 0.05
CA HIS A 430 15.02 -1.55 -0.56
C HIS A 430 14.67 -0.39 0.39
N PHE A 431 14.31 0.76 -0.15
CA PHE A 431 14.04 1.98 0.62
C PHE A 431 12.97 1.79 1.70
N ALA A 432 11.90 1.03 1.40
CA ALA A 432 10.84 0.75 2.37
C ALA A 432 11.34 -0.01 3.62
N ILE A 433 12.42 -0.80 3.48
CA ILE A 433 13.02 -1.55 4.59
C ILE A 433 14.14 -0.73 5.26
N TRP A 434 14.79 0.14 4.50
CA TRP A 434 15.85 1.01 4.99
C TRP A 434 15.43 1.81 6.23
N ARG A 435 14.21 2.34 6.24
CA ARG A 435 13.69 3.07 7.41
C ARG A 435 13.60 2.18 8.66
N ALA A 436 13.22 0.91 8.51
CA ALA A 436 13.24 -0.05 9.62
C ALA A 436 14.66 -0.32 10.12
N VAL A 437 15.63 -0.42 9.18
CA VAL A 437 17.06 -0.56 9.53
C VAL A 437 17.60 0.67 10.25
N GLN A 438 17.19 1.88 9.86
CA GLN A 438 17.55 3.11 10.58
C GLN A 438 17.01 3.12 12.02
N ALA A 439 15.80 2.58 12.22
CA ALA A 439 15.20 2.49 13.54
C ALA A 439 15.86 1.42 14.42
N GLU A 440 16.26 0.28 13.83
CA GLU A 440 16.86 -0.86 14.54
C GLU A 440 18.05 -1.42 13.76
N ASN A 441 19.18 -0.74 13.84
CA ASN A 441 20.37 -1.08 13.06
C ASN A 441 20.98 -2.45 13.41
N GLY A 442 20.88 -2.91 14.66
CA GLY A 442 21.43 -4.20 15.10
C GLY A 442 22.93 -4.41 14.86
N GLY A 443 23.70 -3.33 14.63
CA GLY A 443 25.14 -3.40 14.36
C GLY A 443 25.51 -3.90 12.96
N LEU A 444 24.56 -3.94 12.02
CA LEU A 444 24.78 -4.38 10.65
C LEU A 444 25.56 -3.30 9.83
N PRO A 445 26.49 -3.70 8.94
CA PRO A 445 27.19 -2.78 8.04
C PRO A 445 26.29 -2.36 6.87
N VAL A 446 25.29 -1.52 7.14
CA VAL A 446 24.22 -1.19 6.20
C VAL A 446 24.61 -0.04 5.29
N THR A 447 24.31 -0.19 4.00
CA THR A 447 24.51 0.85 2.98
C THR A 447 23.17 1.52 2.67
N GLU A 448 23.15 2.85 2.66
CA GLU A 448 21.98 3.64 2.29
C GLU A 448 21.55 3.34 0.85
N PRO A 449 20.27 2.98 0.60
CA PRO A 449 19.81 2.68 -0.75
C PRO A 449 19.70 3.95 -1.58
N ARG A 450 19.90 3.83 -2.89
CA ARG A 450 19.53 4.87 -3.84
C ARG A 450 18.00 4.97 -3.91
N ARG A 451 17.46 6.18 -4.02
CA ARG A 451 15.99 6.39 -4.03
C ARG A 451 15.27 5.74 -5.20
N GLN A 452 15.95 5.60 -6.32
CA GLN A 452 15.43 4.92 -7.51
C GLN A 452 16.41 3.84 -7.91
N PHE A 453 15.90 2.65 -8.26
CA PHE A 453 16.74 1.55 -8.71
C PHE A 453 17.75 1.12 -7.62
N GLU A 454 17.23 0.67 -6.50
CA GLU A 454 18.01 0.34 -5.29
C GLU A 454 19.04 -0.77 -5.53
N TRP A 455 18.81 -1.68 -6.50
CA TRP A 455 19.80 -2.70 -6.89
C TRP A 455 21.11 -2.09 -7.41
N LEU A 456 21.11 -0.85 -7.89
CA LEU A 456 22.31 -0.17 -8.36
C LEU A 456 23.35 0.01 -7.26
N ALA A 457 22.96 -0.04 -5.97
CA ALA A 457 23.92 -0.08 -4.87
C ALA A 457 24.75 -1.37 -4.87
N LEU A 458 24.14 -2.52 -5.22
CA LEU A 458 24.87 -3.78 -5.45
C LEU A 458 25.76 -3.70 -6.68
N VAL A 459 25.28 -3.08 -7.77
CA VAL A 459 26.05 -2.84 -8.99
C VAL A 459 27.32 -2.05 -8.66
N ASP A 460 27.21 -0.95 -7.93
CA ASP A 460 28.35 -0.12 -7.55
C ASP A 460 29.38 -0.91 -6.70
N TYR A 461 28.89 -1.74 -5.78
CA TYR A 461 29.75 -2.58 -4.96
C TYR A 461 30.58 -3.56 -5.80
N TRP A 462 29.93 -4.32 -6.69
CA TRP A 462 30.64 -5.33 -7.50
C TRP A 462 31.44 -4.70 -8.64
N ALA A 463 30.90 -3.69 -9.32
CA ALA A 463 31.64 -2.96 -10.36
C ALA A 463 32.87 -2.21 -9.79
N GLY A 464 32.77 -1.76 -8.53
CA GLY A 464 33.87 -1.17 -7.78
C GLY A 464 34.91 -2.18 -7.26
N GLY A 465 34.77 -3.48 -7.59
CA GLY A 465 35.74 -4.52 -7.24
C GLY A 465 35.44 -5.31 -5.96
N GLY A 466 34.22 -5.17 -5.40
CA GLY A 466 33.75 -5.97 -4.27
C GLY A 466 33.80 -7.47 -4.57
N THR A 467 34.33 -8.28 -3.66
CA THR A 467 34.50 -9.74 -3.85
C THR A 467 33.78 -10.56 -2.79
N GLU A 468 33.55 -9.97 -1.64
CA GLU A 468 32.98 -10.65 -0.49
C GLU A 468 31.44 -10.80 -0.62
N PRO A 469 30.84 -11.80 0.04
CA PRO A 469 29.40 -11.96 0.08
C PRO A 469 28.70 -10.74 0.68
N VAL A 470 27.55 -10.39 0.10
CA VAL A 470 26.70 -9.30 0.57
C VAL A 470 25.31 -9.80 0.87
N TRP A 471 24.61 -9.11 1.76
CA TRP A 471 23.22 -9.41 2.08
C TRP A 471 22.32 -8.34 1.50
N PHE A 472 21.11 -8.76 1.13
CA PHE A 472 20.08 -7.86 0.65
C PHE A 472 18.74 -8.15 1.33
N LEU A 473 18.16 -7.11 1.95
CA LEU A 473 16.82 -7.12 2.52
C LEU A 473 15.85 -6.53 1.49
N ALA A 474 15.12 -7.39 0.80
CA ALA A 474 14.25 -7.00 -0.31
C ALA A 474 12.79 -6.91 0.12
N ASP A 475 12.11 -5.83 -0.29
CA ASP A 475 10.63 -5.85 -0.34
C ASP A 475 10.21 -6.96 -1.31
N ALA A 476 9.44 -7.92 -0.81
CA ALA A 476 9.03 -9.09 -1.59
C ALA A 476 8.17 -8.75 -2.83
N ARG A 477 7.64 -7.54 -2.92
CA ARG A 477 6.95 -7.02 -4.12
C ARG A 477 7.90 -6.52 -5.20
N ARG A 478 9.17 -6.29 -4.84
CA ARG A 478 10.17 -5.80 -5.77
C ARG A 478 10.87 -6.99 -6.42
N THR A 479 11.11 -6.88 -7.69
CA THR A 479 11.65 -7.97 -8.51
C THR A 479 12.88 -7.53 -9.29
N ASP A 480 13.41 -6.35 -8.99
CA ASP A 480 14.67 -5.83 -9.54
C ASP A 480 15.86 -6.76 -9.27
N LEU A 481 15.79 -7.63 -8.27
CA LEU A 481 16.79 -8.69 -8.06
C LEU A 481 16.85 -9.74 -9.18
N ALA A 482 15.83 -9.81 -10.04
CA ALA A 482 15.88 -10.60 -11.27
C ALA A 482 16.92 -10.07 -12.29
N LEU A 483 17.46 -8.89 -12.07
CA LEU A 483 18.53 -8.27 -12.86
C LEU A 483 19.94 -8.73 -12.44
N ILE A 484 20.02 -9.67 -11.51
CA ILE A 484 21.26 -10.24 -11.01
C ILE A 484 21.26 -11.73 -11.35
N ASP A 485 22.43 -12.27 -11.69
CA ASP A 485 22.64 -13.69 -11.95
C ASP A 485 21.97 -14.55 -10.85
N PRO A 486 20.92 -15.34 -11.19
CA PRO A 486 20.19 -16.14 -10.20
C PRO A 486 21.09 -17.14 -9.45
N GLN A 487 22.17 -17.60 -10.09
CA GLN A 487 23.11 -18.54 -9.48
C GLN A 487 23.97 -17.91 -8.39
N SER A 488 23.99 -16.58 -8.29
CA SER A 488 24.72 -15.87 -7.23
C SER A 488 24.00 -15.88 -5.89
N SER A 489 22.68 -16.11 -5.88
CA SER A 489 21.91 -16.24 -4.64
C SER A 489 22.13 -17.61 -4.01
N ARG A 490 22.66 -17.65 -2.77
CA ARG A 490 22.91 -18.90 -2.03
C ARG A 490 21.81 -19.24 -1.05
N ASP A 491 21.29 -18.24 -0.39
CA ASP A 491 20.24 -18.41 0.61
C ASP A 491 19.12 -17.40 0.35
N VAL A 492 17.89 -17.83 0.54
CA VAL A 492 16.71 -16.97 0.53
C VAL A 492 15.84 -17.33 1.71
N VAL A 493 15.59 -16.37 2.61
CA VAL A 493 14.65 -16.53 3.71
C VAL A 493 13.50 -15.57 3.51
N ARG A 494 12.26 -16.09 3.55
CA ARG A 494 11.06 -15.31 3.26
C ARG A 494 10.29 -15.02 4.54
N TYR A 495 10.13 -13.75 4.85
CA TYR A 495 9.30 -13.27 5.94
C TYR A 495 8.00 -12.74 5.37
N ARG A 496 6.88 -13.35 5.73
CA ARG A 496 5.54 -12.90 5.34
C ARG A 496 4.77 -12.54 6.59
N TRP A 497 3.93 -11.52 6.49
CA TRP A 497 3.06 -11.15 7.59
C TRP A 497 1.75 -11.93 7.50
N SER A 498 1.32 -12.55 8.59
CA SER A 498 0.09 -13.36 8.63
C SER A 498 -1.17 -12.56 8.28
N VAL A 499 -1.13 -11.26 8.49
CA VAL A 499 -2.22 -10.32 8.18
C VAL A 499 -2.10 -9.62 6.83
N ALA A 500 -1.14 -10.03 5.98
CA ALA A 500 -0.85 -9.38 4.69
C ALA A 500 -2.05 -9.27 3.74
N ASN A 501 -2.97 -10.24 3.79
CA ASN A 501 -4.13 -10.32 2.92
C ASN A 501 -5.40 -9.70 3.54
N ARG A 502 -5.29 -9.01 4.67
CA ARG A 502 -6.44 -8.39 5.30
C ARG A 502 -6.76 -7.04 4.67
N PRO A 503 -8.00 -6.84 4.17
CA PRO A 503 -8.37 -5.60 3.49
C PRO A 503 -8.22 -4.35 4.35
N GLU A 504 -8.49 -4.44 5.66
CA GLU A 504 -8.37 -3.34 6.63
C GLU A 504 -6.93 -2.86 6.86
N LEU A 505 -5.93 -3.66 6.46
CA LEU A 505 -4.49 -3.32 6.49
C LEU A 505 -3.93 -2.98 5.10
N SER A 506 -4.78 -2.93 4.07
CA SER A 506 -4.34 -2.58 2.72
C SER A 506 -3.59 -1.25 2.71
N GLY A 507 -2.55 -1.19 1.89
CA GLY A 507 -1.62 -0.05 1.81
C GLY A 507 -0.42 -0.12 2.76
N THR A 508 -0.50 -0.84 3.89
CA THR A 508 0.66 -1.02 4.78
C THR A 508 1.79 -1.74 4.05
N ARG A 509 3.02 -1.20 4.11
CA ARG A 509 4.19 -1.77 3.39
C ARG A 509 5.45 -1.68 4.24
N PRO A 510 6.41 -2.62 4.03
CA PRO A 510 6.28 -3.83 3.22
C PRO A 510 5.48 -4.93 3.95
N MET A 511 4.66 -5.68 3.21
CA MET A 511 3.88 -6.81 3.75
C MET A 511 4.69 -8.12 3.82
N GLY A 512 5.88 -8.11 3.28
CA GLY A 512 6.83 -9.22 3.30
C GLY A 512 8.22 -8.72 2.99
N VAL A 513 9.20 -9.43 3.51
CA VAL A 513 10.62 -9.17 3.29
C VAL A 513 11.28 -10.47 2.91
N ASP A 514 12.08 -10.44 1.86
CA ASP A 514 12.97 -11.53 1.47
C ASP A 514 14.40 -11.14 1.82
N TRP A 515 15.08 -12.01 2.53
CA TRP A 515 16.49 -11.86 2.83
C TRP A 515 17.29 -12.71 1.88
N TYR A 516 18.25 -12.10 1.17
CA TYR A 516 19.12 -12.77 0.23
C TYR A 516 20.57 -12.69 0.71
N ARG A 517 21.31 -13.78 0.54
CA ARG A 517 22.76 -13.81 0.57
C ARG A 517 23.26 -13.97 -0.85
N PHE A 518 23.94 -12.97 -1.36
CA PHE A 518 24.59 -13.01 -2.66
C PHE A 518 26.08 -13.26 -2.54
N GLU A 519 26.57 -14.20 -3.30
CA GLU A 519 27.98 -14.31 -3.63
C GLU A 519 28.29 -13.49 -4.88
N ARG A 520 29.56 -13.43 -5.23
CA ARG A 520 30.02 -12.69 -6.40
C ARG A 520 29.32 -13.20 -7.67
N PRO A 521 28.49 -12.39 -8.33
CA PRO A 521 27.69 -12.84 -9.47
C PRO A 521 28.53 -13.10 -10.72
N GLY A 522 28.03 -13.96 -11.61
CA GLY A 522 28.58 -14.13 -12.95
C GLY A 522 28.24 -12.95 -13.86
N TRP A 523 27.08 -12.36 -13.65
CA TRP A 523 26.63 -11.15 -14.36
C TRP A 523 25.61 -10.38 -13.52
N PHE A 524 25.42 -9.09 -13.81
CA PHE A 524 24.37 -8.25 -13.26
C PHE A 524 24.05 -7.08 -14.21
N ALA A 525 22.80 -6.66 -14.21
CA ALA A 525 22.35 -5.50 -14.97
C ALA A 525 22.68 -4.19 -14.26
N GLY A 526 23.06 -3.18 -15.02
CA GLY A 526 23.42 -1.85 -14.55
C GLY A 526 22.33 -0.80 -14.85
N GLN A 527 22.75 0.34 -15.35
CA GLN A 527 21.86 1.43 -15.72
C GLN A 527 21.06 1.13 -17.00
N GLY A 528 19.98 1.86 -17.21
CA GLY A 528 19.15 1.76 -18.42
C GLY A 528 18.06 0.71 -18.35
N TRP A 529 18.06 -0.17 -17.38
CA TRP A 529 17.00 -1.14 -17.15
C TRP A 529 15.85 -0.48 -16.38
N SER A 530 14.61 -0.84 -16.74
CA SER A 530 13.42 -0.43 -16.04
C SER A 530 12.55 -1.64 -15.67
N LEU A 531 11.86 -1.56 -14.55
CA LEU A 531 10.87 -2.54 -14.15
C LEU A 531 9.51 -2.14 -14.67
N THR A 532 8.70 -3.12 -15.10
CA THR A 532 7.30 -2.88 -15.45
C THR A 532 6.37 -3.46 -14.42
N ALA A 533 5.32 -2.71 -14.08
CA ALA A 533 4.29 -3.16 -13.16
C ALA A 533 3.51 -4.38 -13.68
N GLU A 534 3.33 -4.46 -14.99
CA GLU A 534 2.50 -5.49 -15.65
C GLU A 534 3.13 -6.88 -15.64
N ALA A 535 4.43 -6.95 -15.59
CA ALA A 535 5.17 -8.20 -15.62
C ALA A 535 5.69 -8.59 -14.23
N GLY A 536 4.95 -8.25 -13.17
CA GLY A 536 5.36 -8.63 -11.81
C GLY A 536 6.78 -8.20 -11.45
N GLY A 537 7.28 -7.13 -12.09
CA GLY A 537 8.61 -6.59 -11.86
C GLY A 537 9.72 -7.16 -12.74
N LEU A 538 9.39 -7.72 -13.88
CA LEU A 538 10.41 -7.95 -14.90
C LEU A 538 11.01 -6.63 -15.36
N ALA A 539 12.33 -6.65 -15.49
CA ALA A 539 13.04 -5.61 -16.21
C ALA A 539 12.57 -5.60 -17.67
N ARG A 540 11.78 -4.63 -18.03
CA ARG A 540 11.75 -4.13 -19.39
C ARG A 540 12.87 -3.13 -19.50
N ALA A 541 13.88 -3.44 -20.29
CA ALA A 541 14.68 -2.39 -20.82
C ALA A 541 14.05 -2.01 -22.16
N THR A 542 13.56 -0.79 -22.27
CA THR A 542 13.68 -0.15 -23.56
C THR A 542 15.18 -0.06 -23.82
N ALA A 543 15.67 -0.51 -24.98
CA ALA A 543 17.11 -0.51 -25.26
C ALA A 543 17.77 0.88 -25.15
N THR A 544 17.03 1.88 -24.81
CA THR A 544 17.45 3.27 -24.56
C THR A 544 17.25 3.72 -23.11
N GLY A 545 16.74 2.85 -22.22
CA GLY A 545 16.48 3.18 -20.81
C GLY A 545 15.57 4.39 -20.59
N PRO A 546 15.14 4.65 -19.34
CA PRO A 546 14.30 5.80 -19.01
C PRO A 546 14.98 7.13 -19.33
N ASP A 547 16.30 7.22 -19.20
CA ASP A 547 17.11 8.43 -19.47
C ASP A 547 17.69 8.44 -20.89
N HIS A 548 17.23 7.54 -21.75
CA HIS A 548 17.70 7.44 -23.11
C HIS A 548 19.17 6.98 -23.26
N ARG A 549 19.68 6.36 -22.26
CA ARG A 549 21.01 5.73 -22.25
C ARG A 549 20.92 4.30 -22.75
N PRO A 550 22.01 3.74 -23.33
CA PRO A 550 22.10 2.30 -23.56
C PRO A 550 21.87 1.53 -22.25
N ILE A 551 21.26 0.34 -22.36
CA ILE A 551 21.21 -0.56 -21.22
C ILE A 551 22.58 -1.11 -20.94
N GLU A 552 22.93 -1.20 -19.66
CA GLU A 552 24.22 -1.68 -19.21
C GLU A 552 24.08 -3.02 -18.48
N ALA A 553 25.07 -3.89 -18.68
CA ALA A 553 25.26 -5.08 -17.89
C ALA A 553 26.74 -5.28 -17.62
N TRP A 554 27.03 -6.04 -16.58
CA TRP A 554 28.41 -6.35 -16.18
C TRP A 554 28.56 -7.87 -16.18
N VAL A 555 29.61 -8.36 -16.81
CA VAL A 555 29.92 -9.79 -16.92
C VAL A 555 31.26 -10.07 -16.31
N ARG A 556 31.30 -11.03 -15.39
CA ARG A 556 32.53 -11.42 -14.69
C ARG A 556 33.57 -11.92 -15.69
N ARG A 557 34.77 -11.35 -15.61
CA ARG A 557 35.92 -11.82 -16.38
C ARG A 557 36.31 -13.22 -15.86
N ARG A 558 36.28 -14.20 -16.73
CA ARG A 558 36.66 -15.58 -16.45
C ARG A 558 37.17 -16.24 -17.72
N PRO A 559 38.08 -17.26 -17.61
CA PRO A 559 38.55 -18.03 -18.75
C PRO A 559 37.40 -18.84 -19.36
N GLY A 560 37.52 -19.07 -20.66
CA GLY A 560 36.60 -19.86 -21.45
C GLY A 560 35.55 -19.04 -22.21
N PRO A 561 35.07 -19.60 -23.31
CA PRO A 561 34.08 -18.94 -24.15
C PRO A 561 32.72 -18.85 -23.42
N MET A 562 32.01 -17.72 -23.64
CA MET A 562 30.68 -17.45 -23.09
C MET A 562 29.74 -16.98 -24.18
N HIS A 563 28.45 -17.25 -24.03
CA HIS A 563 27.41 -16.70 -24.85
C HIS A 563 26.55 -15.72 -24.05
N LEU A 564 26.28 -14.57 -24.63
CA LEU A 564 25.19 -13.71 -24.23
C LEU A 564 23.92 -14.21 -24.93
N VAL A 565 22.92 -14.57 -24.15
CA VAL A 565 21.56 -14.86 -24.65
C VAL A 565 20.72 -13.61 -24.43
N VAL A 566 20.30 -12.97 -25.51
CA VAL A 566 19.46 -11.78 -25.45
C VAL A 566 18.23 -11.96 -26.33
N GLY A 567 17.06 -11.75 -25.74
CA GLY A 567 15.78 -11.84 -26.43
C GLY A 567 14.89 -10.63 -26.14
N GLY A 568 14.05 -10.31 -27.07
CA GLY A 568 13.17 -9.15 -26.95
C GLY A 568 12.17 -9.04 -28.09
N ARG A 569 11.56 -7.87 -28.18
CA ARG A 569 10.59 -7.59 -29.24
C ARG A 569 10.60 -6.14 -29.68
N HIS A 570 10.18 -5.90 -30.93
CA HIS A 570 9.79 -4.59 -31.42
C HIS A 570 8.40 -4.22 -30.87
N LEU A 571 8.25 -3.00 -30.34
CA LEU A 571 7.00 -2.50 -29.74
C LEU A 571 6.22 -1.56 -30.70
N GLY A 572 6.78 -1.26 -31.87
CA GLY A 572 6.19 -0.36 -32.86
C GLY A 572 5.00 -0.98 -33.60
N ASP A 573 4.23 -0.11 -34.23
CA ASP A 573 3.09 -0.45 -35.11
C ASP A 573 3.54 -0.76 -36.53
N PRO A 574 2.71 -1.43 -37.36
CA PRO A 574 2.99 -1.64 -38.76
C PRO A 574 3.32 -0.34 -39.48
N GLY A 575 4.51 -0.30 -40.11
CA GLY A 575 5.03 0.89 -40.79
C GLY A 575 6.05 1.70 -40.00
N ASP A 576 6.29 1.36 -38.74
CA ASP A 576 7.39 1.96 -37.98
C ASP A 576 8.75 1.46 -38.49
N PRO A 577 9.80 2.29 -38.35
CA PRO A 577 11.13 1.91 -38.83
C PRO A 577 11.70 0.75 -38.00
N ALA A 578 12.46 -0.13 -38.68
CA ALA A 578 13.17 -1.20 -38.01
C ALA A 578 14.16 -0.68 -36.94
N ALA A 579 14.42 -1.48 -35.94
CA ALA A 579 15.36 -1.20 -34.86
C ALA A 579 16.72 -1.82 -35.15
N VAL A 580 17.79 -1.01 -35.14
CA VAL A 580 19.17 -1.49 -35.17
C VAL A 580 19.69 -1.53 -33.73
N PHE A 581 20.12 -2.69 -33.32
CA PHE A 581 20.80 -2.90 -32.05
C PHE A 581 22.31 -2.91 -32.24
N GLU A 582 23.03 -2.40 -31.24
CA GLU A 582 24.48 -2.41 -31.19
C GLU A 582 24.90 -2.91 -29.79
N LEU A 583 25.66 -4.02 -29.76
CA LEU A 583 26.32 -4.54 -28.61
C LEU A 583 27.77 -4.06 -28.56
N ALA A 584 28.15 -3.44 -27.46
CA ALA A 584 29.57 -3.12 -27.21
C ALA A 584 30.03 -3.77 -25.89
N VAL A 585 31.28 -4.19 -25.86
CA VAL A 585 32.01 -4.72 -24.72
C VAL A 585 33.17 -3.80 -24.42
N ASP A 586 33.23 -3.27 -23.20
CA ASP A 586 34.23 -2.26 -22.79
C ASP A 586 34.40 -1.09 -23.80
N GLY A 587 33.25 -0.66 -24.33
CA GLY A 587 33.16 0.44 -25.30
C GLY A 587 33.51 0.07 -26.76
N GLN A 588 33.90 -1.18 -27.03
CA GLN A 588 34.16 -1.65 -28.40
C GLN A 588 32.95 -2.39 -28.96
N VAL A 589 32.42 -1.92 -30.08
CA VAL A 589 31.30 -2.57 -30.77
C VAL A 589 31.71 -3.96 -31.22
N ARG A 590 30.91 -4.97 -30.87
CA ARG A 590 31.16 -6.39 -31.14
C ARG A 590 30.15 -6.99 -32.11
N ASP A 591 28.89 -6.56 -32.01
CA ASP A 591 27.85 -7.07 -32.88
C ASP A 591 26.79 -6.00 -33.18
N ARG A 592 26.10 -6.17 -34.33
CA ARG A 592 24.95 -5.36 -34.75
C ARG A 592 23.93 -6.25 -35.38
N TRP A 593 22.67 -6.06 -35.03
CA TRP A 593 21.55 -6.75 -35.67
C TRP A 593 20.36 -5.81 -35.83
N THR A 594 19.48 -6.16 -36.75
CA THR A 594 18.27 -5.40 -37.04
C THR A 594 17.06 -6.24 -36.69
N VAL A 595 16.02 -5.62 -36.16
CA VAL A 595 14.72 -6.24 -35.89
C VAL A 595 13.65 -5.39 -36.55
N THR A 596 12.87 -5.99 -37.44
CA THR A 596 11.76 -5.32 -38.10
C THR A 596 10.48 -5.47 -37.29
N VAL A 597 9.47 -4.65 -37.60
CA VAL A 597 8.14 -4.76 -36.95
C VAL A 597 7.48 -6.10 -37.29
N GLU A 598 7.72 -6.61 -38.51
CA GLU A 598 7.18 -7.87 -38.98
C GLU A 598 7.78 -9.08 -38.28
N GLU A 599 9.10 -9.06 -38.03
CA GLU A 599 9.78 -10.10 -37.25
C GLU A 599 9.31 -10.09 -35.78
N ARG A 600 8.95 -8.94 -35.28
CA ARG A 600 8.44 -8.63 -33.95
C ARG A 600 9.30 -9.12 -32.81
N ASN A 601 9.61 -10.41 -32.73
CA ASN A 601 10.43 -11.02 -31.68
C ASN A 601 11.84 -11.31 -32.20
N PHE A 602 12.81 -11.27 -31.29
CA PHE A 602 14.17 -11.71 -31.57
C PHE A 602 14.74 -12.51 -30.39
N LEU A 603 15.56 -13.48 -30.73
CA LEU A 603 16.43 -14.20 -29.82
C LEU A 603 17.81 -14.32 -30.46
N ARG A 604 18.85 -13.84 -29.77
CA ARG A 604 20.23 -13.87 -30.27
C ARG A 604 21.13 -14.59 -29.25
N PHE A 605 22.01 -15.41 -29.79
CA PHE A 605 23.13 -16.01 -29.08
C PHE A 605 24.40 -15.34 -29.61
N LEU A 606 24.95 -14.46 -28.81
CA LEU A 606 26.09 -13.63 -29.20
C LEU A 606 27.33 -14.17 -28.51
N ASP A 607 28.37 -14.48 -29.29
CA ASP A 607 29.61 -14.96 -28.76
C ASP A 607 30.36 -13.81 -28.06
N LEU A 608 30.65 -13.97 -26.79
CA LEU A 608 31.50 -13.05 -26.08
C LEU A 608 32.95 -13.44 -26.31
N PRO A 609 33.80 -12.50 -26.73
CA PRO A 609 35.15 -12.81 -27.13
C PRO A 609 36.01 -13.33 -25.95
N ASP A 610 36.96 -14.21 -26.23
CA ASP A 610 37.95 -14.69 -25.25
C ASP A 610 38.72 -13.54 -24.57
N GLY A 611 38.76 -12.38 -25.21
CA GLY A 611 39.36 -11.14 -24.68
C GLY A 611 38.55 -10.44 -23.55
N ILE A 612 37.41 -10.97 -23.10
CA ILE A 612 36.81 -10.53 -21.82
C ILE A 612 37.80 -10.74 -20.64
N GLU A 613 38.74 -11.66 -20.79
CA GLU A 613 39.81 -11.88 -19.81
C GLU A 613 40.79 -10.70 -19.68
N SER A 614 41.07 -10.02 -20.79
CA SER A 614 42.05 -8.94 -20.85
C SER A 614 41.36 -7.59 -20.68
N GLY A 615 41.43 -7.02 -19.50
CA GLY A 615 40.90 -5.69 -19.23
C GLY A 615 41.01 -5.36 -17.74
N ASP A 616 40.93 -4.07 -17.43
CA ASP A 616 40.96 -3.61 -16.06
C ASP A 616 39.69 -4.01 -15.29
N GLY A 617 39.88 -4.46 -14.04
CA GLY A 617 38.79 -4.81 -13.15
C GLY A 617 38.28 -6.23 -13.29
N ALA A 618 37.35 -6.58 -12.42
CA ALA A 618 36.81 -7.93 -12.26
C ALA A 618 35.68 -8.26 -13.23
N TYR A 619 35.09 -7.25 -13.84
CA TYR A 619 33.94 -7.36 -14.75
C TYR A 619 34.19 -6.59 -16.04
N ALA A 620 33.68 -7.11 -17.14
CA ALA A 620 33.56 -6.40 -18.42
C ALA A 620 32.21 -5.68 -18.47
N ARG A 621 32.19 -4.46 -18.99
CA ARG A 621 30.99 -3.68 -19.17
C ARG A 621 30.40 -3.95 -20.54
N LEU A 622 29.15 -4.45 -20.56
CA LEU A 622 28.35 -4.60 -21.77
C LEU A 622 27.39 -3.44 -21.89
N THR A 623 27.19 -2.93 -23.10
CA THR A 623 26.17 -1.95 -23.42
C THR A 623 25.37 -2.41 -24.64
N ILE A 624 24.06 -2.33 -24.57
CA ILE A 624 23.15 -2.58 -25.70
C ILE A 624 22.41 -1.28 -25.99
N ALA A 625 22.68 -0.70 -27.14
CA ALA A 625 22.01 0.48 -27.65
C ALA A 625 21.05 0.11 -28.77
N SER A 626 19.95 0.85 -28.95
CA SER A 626 19.09 0.71 -30.13
C SER A 626 18.77 2.06 -30.75
N ARG A 627 18.60 2.06 -32.08
CA ARG A 627 18.18 3.22 -32.83
C ARG A 627 17.23 2.80 -33.98
N ALA A 628 16.34 3.69 -34.37
CA ALA A 628 15.48 3.48 -35.51
C ALA A 628 16.25 3.68 -36.82
N THR A 629 16.00 2.84 -37.83
CA THR A 629 16.63 2.98 -39.16
C THR A 629 16.15 4.25 -39.89
N GLY A 630 17.06 4.93 -40.58
CA GLY A 630 16.73 6.05 -41.49
C GLY A 630 16.31 7.37 -40.82
N THR A 631 16.29 7.48 -39.51
CA THR A 631 15.74 8.65 -38.79
C THR A 631 16.76 9.38 -37.89
N GLY A 632 18.06 9.25 -38.16
CA GLY A 632 19.12 9.86 -37.34
C GLY A 632 19.13 9.31 -35.91
N ASP A 633 19.04 10.19 -34.92
CA ASP A 633 19.05 9.80 -33.50
C ASP A 633 17.68 9.37 -32.95
N ARG A 634 16.68 9.15 -33.81
CA ARG A 634 15.38 8.68 -33.36
C ARG A 634 15.48 7.26 -32.80
N ARG A 635 14.89 7.06 -31.66
CA ARG A 635 14.90 5.79 -30.94
C ARG A 635 13.93 4.79 -31.54
N ALA A 636 14.32 3.52 -31.45
CA ALA A 636 13.42 2.43 -31.74
C ALA A 636 12.55 2.09 -30.53
N ALA A 637 11.28 1.78 -30.79
CA ALA A 637 10.36 1.25 -29.76
C ALA A 637 10.62 -0.25 -29.59
N VAL A 638 11.49 -0.63 -28.67
CA VAL A 638 11.91 -2.02 -28.43
C VAL A 638 11.95 -2.37 -26.95
N ALA A 639 11.80 -3.66 -26.62
CA ALA A 639 11.98 -4.19 -25.29
C ALA A 639 12.88 -5.42 -25.30
N VAL A 640 13.83 -5.47 -24.36
CA VAL A 640 14.62 -6.67 -24.04
C VAL A 640 13.93 -7.43 -22.93
N ARG A 641 13.58 -8.70 -23.14
CA ARG A 641 12.82 -9.56 -22.21
C ARG A 641 13.63 -10.66 -21.58
N GLN A 642 14.74 -11.02 -22.22
CA GLN A 642 15.65 -12.07 -21.76
C GLN A 642 17.07 -11.54 -21.88
N PHE A 643 17.82 -11.71 -20.81
CA PHE A 643 19.25 -11.46 -20.74
C PHE A 643 19.87 -12.51 -19.83
N ASP A 644 20.84 -13.26 -20.32
CA ASP A 644 21.53 -14.27 -19.57
C ASP A 644 22.93 -14.50 -20.16
N ILE A 645 23.89 -14.95 -19.32
CA ILE A 645 25.25 -15.31 -19.73
C ILE A 645 25.48 -16.77 -19.42
N GLN A 646 25.67 -17.56 -20.45
CA GLN A 646 25.84 -19.00 -20.35
C GLN A 646 27.24 -19.43 -20.83
N PRO A 647 27.90 -20.41 -20.17
CA PRO A 647 29.15 -20.97 -20.68
C PRO A 647 28.98 -21.59 -22.05
N ALA A 648 29.90 -21.33 -23.00
CA ALA A 648 29.82 -21.85 -24.35
C ALA A 648 30.31 -23.30 -24.49
N GLN A 649 30.88 -23.87 -23.42
CA GLN A 649 31.33 -25.26 -23.42
C GLN A 649 30.15 -26.23 -23.36
N ASP A 650 29.02 -25.79 -22.82
CA ASP A 650 27.78 -26.56 -22.73
C ASP A 650 26.78 -26.11 -23.79
N MET A 651 25.74 -26.88 -24.00
CA MET A 651 24.61 -26.43 -24.82
C MET A 651 23.93 -25.23 -24.12
N VAL A 652 23.84 -24.11 -24.82
CA VAL A 652 23.12 -22.94 -24.34
C VAL A 652 21.71 -22.92 -24.91
N TYR A 653 20.75 -22.31 -24.20
CA TYR A 653 19.39 -22.21 -24.65
C TYR A 653 18.77 -20.85 -24.33
N GLY A 654 17.75 -20.51 -25.09
CA GLY A 654 16.94 -19.32 -24.87
C GLY A 654 15.48 -19.56 -25.23
N LEU A 655 14.62 -18.68 -24.75
CA LEU A 655 13.19 -18.72 -25.00
C LEU A 655 12.87 -17.93 -26.28
N GLY A 656 12.39 -18.66 -27.29
CA GLY A 656 11.99 -18.11 -28.59
C GLY A 656 10.56 -17.58 -28.59
N ASP A 657 9.85 -17.81 -29.71
CA ASP A 657 8.47 -17.39 -29.87
C ASP A 657 7.52 -18.16 -28.95
N GLY A 658 6.38 -17.53 -28.63
CA GLY A 658 5.31 -18.12 -27.86
C GLY A 658 5.45 -18.02 -26.34
N TRP A 659 6.58 -17.54 -25.83
CA TRP A 659 6.76 -17.29 -24.40
C TRP A 659 6.34 -15.87 -24.06
N HIS A 660 5.54 -15.75 -22.99
CA HIS A 660 5.17 -14.46 -22.42
C HIS A 660 6.19 -13.99 -21.37
N GLU A 661 6.03 -12.77 -20.92
CA GLU A 661 6.84 -12.17 -19.86
C GLU A 661 6.67 -12.94 -18.54
N GLU A 662 7.69 -12.91 -17.68
CA GLU A 662 7.62 -13.49 -16.36
C GLU A 662 6.65 -12.70 -15.49
N GLU A 663 5.81 -13.42 -14.76
CA GLU A 663 4.88 -12.89 -13.77
C GLU A 663 5.27 -13.32 -12.37
N TYR A 664 4.79 -12.60 -11.37
CA TYR A 664 5.13 -12.84 -9.98
C TYR A 664 3.91 -12.67 -9.07
N ASP A 665 3.67 -13.66 -8.22
CA ASP A 665 2.66 -13.59 -7.16
C ASP A 665 3.31 -13.24 -5.83
N PHE A 666 3.01 -12.05 -5.33
CA PHE A 666 3.57 -11.56 -4.07
C PHE A 666 3.22 -12.44 -2.86
N PRO A 667 1.98 -12.90 -2.65
CA PRO A 667 1.64 -13.70 -1.47
C PRO A 667 2.41 -15.01 -1.40
N SER A 668 2.53 -15.73 -2.52
CA SER A 668 3.24 -17.01 -2.57
C SER A 668 4.74 -16.89 -2.84
N GLY A 669 5.22 -15.75 -3.34
CA GLY A 669 6.58 -15.57 -3.83
C GLY A 669 6.89 -16.39 -5.08
N ARG A 670 5.87 -16.90 -5.77
CA ARG A 670 6.03 -17.70 -6.99
C ARG A 670 6.25 -16.81 -8.19
N ARG A 671 7.13 -17.27 -9.09
CA ARG A 671 7.34 -16.72 -10.43
C ARG A 671 6.91 -17.72 -11.45
N TRP A 672 6.42 -17.26 -12.59
CA TRP A 672 6.04 -18.12 -13.71
C TRP A 672 6.14 -17.37 -15.02
N ARG A 673 6.18 -18.15 -16.11
CA ARG A 673 5.91 -17.67 -17.47
C ARG A 673 4.74 -18.45 -18.05
N TRP A 674 3.97 -17.77 -18.84
CA TRP A 674 2.96 -18.41 -19.67
C TRP A 674 3.57 -18.81 -21.00
N THR A 675 3.17 -19.98 -21.50
CA THR A 675 3.35 -20.35 -22.90
C THR A 675 2.11 -19.94 -23.71
N SER A 676 2.24 -19.89 -25.05
CA SER A 676 1.12 -19.83 -26.00
C SER A 676 0.82 -21.23 -26.54
N GLU A 677 -0.01 -21.32 -27.61
CA GLU A 677 -0.31 -22.59 -28.31
C GLU A 677 0.96 -23.32 -28.72
N LYS A 678 1.98 -22.56 -29.09
CA LYS A 678 3.28 -23.07 -29.49
C LYS A 678 4.36 -22.18 -28.94
N SER A 679 5.19 -22.72 -28.08
CA SER A 679 6.32 -22.02 -27.46
C SER A 679 7.62 -22.73 -27.76
N VAL A 680 8.61 -21.98 -28.23
CA VAL A 680 9.88 -22.55 -28.71
C VAL A 680 10.98 -22.32 -27.69
N ILE A 681 11.71 -23.37 -27.34
CA ILE A 681 13.02 -23.30 -26.70
C ILE A 681 14.05 -23.49 -27.81
N GLN A 682 14.89 -22.50 -28.04
CA GLN A 682 15.96 -22.57 -29.00
C GLN A 682 17.26 -22.95 -28.30
N THR A 683 17.93 -24.01 -28.75
CA THR A 683 19.25 -24.40 -28.27
C THR A 683 20.34 -24.01 -29.28
N LYS A 684 21.55 -23.75 -28.77
CA LYS A 684 22.77 -23.53 -29.57
C LYS A 684 23.92 -24.35 -28.95
N GLY A 685 24.68 -25.03 -29.77
CA GLY A 685 25.82 -25.88 -29.40
C GLY A 685 25.90 -27.13 -30.26
N PRO A 686 26.86 -28.02 -29.99
CA PRO A 686 26.95 -29.30 -30.71
C PRO A 686 25.67 -30.10 -30.48
N PRO A 687 25.17 -30.79 -31.54
CA PRO A 687 23.99 -31.63 -31.40
C PRO A 687 24.26 -32.74 -30.41
N GLN A 688 23.51 -32.78 -29.32
CA GLN A 688 23.57 -33.77 -28.28
C GLN A 688 22.17 -34.05 -27.73
N ALA A 689 21.97 -35.23 -27.11
CA ALA A 689 20.72 -35.49 -26.45
C ALA A 689 20.52 -34.53 -25.27
N VAL A 690 19.29 -34.02 -25.13
CA VAL A 690 18.98 -33.07 -24.06
C VAL A 690 17.75 -33.52 -23.29
N ARG A 691 17.78 -33.28 -21.99
CA ARG A 691 16.62 -33.44 -21.11
C ARG A 691 15.95 -32.09 -20.96
N VAL A 692 14.71 -31.99 -21.41
CA VAL A 692 13.83 -30.86 -21.16
C VAL A 692 13.00 -31.14 -19.93
N THR A 693 13.02 -30.26 -18.97
CA THR A 693 12.20 -30.34 -17.76
C THR A 693 11.23 -29.17 -17.72
N LEU A 694 9.96 -29.45 -17.43
CA LEU A 694 8.88 -28.46 -17.30
C LEU A 694 8.11 -28.74 -16.02
N ARG A 695 7.98 -27.75 -15.16
CA ARG A 695 7.15 -27.79 -13.96
C ARG A 695 6.09 -26.72 -14.01
N GLY A 696 4.83 -27.10 -13.96
CA GLY A 696 3.73 -26.19 -14.18
C GLY A 696 2.58 -26.35 -13.20
N GLU A 697 1.68 -25.37 -13.25
CA GLU A 697 0.46 -25.33 -12.48
C GLU A 697 -0.62 -26.21 -13.09
N ASP A 698 -1.55 -26.66 -12.26
CA ASP A 698 -2.78 -27.35 -12.67
C ASP A 698 -3.55 -26.54 -13.73
N PRO A 699 -3.61 -27.04 -14.98
CA PRO A 699 -4.29 -26.33 -16.06
C PRO A 699 -5.82 -26.30 -15.91
N LEU A 700 -6.41 -27.20 -15.11
CA LEU A 700 -7.87 -27.25 -14.89
C LEU A 700 -8.40 -25.99 -14.14
N LYS A 701 -7.51 -25.14 -13.66
CA LYS A 701 -7.88 -23.80 -13.19
C LYS A 701 -8.37 -22.87 -14.33
N TYR A 702 -8.00 -23.17 -15.57
CA TYR A 702 -8.26 -22.36 -16.74
C TYR A 702 -9.04 -23.09 -17.83
N PHE A 703 -9.06 -24.44 -17.81
CA PHE A 703 -9.65 -25.27 -18.83
C PHE A 703 -10.64 -26.28 -18.26
N ASP A 704 -11.71 -26.56 -18.98
CA ASP A 704 -12.74 -27.54 -18.59
C ASP A 704 -12.25 -29.00 -18.63
N ALA A 705 -11.15 -29.26 -19.36
CA ALA A 705 -10.53 -30.57 -19.48
C ALA A 705 -9.02 -30.42 -19.64
N PRO A 706 -8.24 -31.45 -19.26
CA PRO A 706 -6.79 -31.43 -19.40
C PRO A 706 -6.36 -31.12 -20.85
N PRO A 707 -5.46 -30.14 -21.07
CA PRO A 707 -4.89 -29.92 -22.38
C PRO A 707 -3.99 -31.05 -22.82
N THR A 708 -3.89 -31.30 -24.10
CA THR A 708 -2.85 -32.18 -24.67
C THR A 708 -1.60 -31.34 -24.94
N VAL A 709 -0.54 -31.60 -24.20
CA VAL A 709 0.75 -30.93 -24.32
C VAL A 709 1.72 -31.86 -25.06
N ARG A 710 2.30 -31.39 -26.14
CA ARG A 710 3.29 -32.10 -26.93
C ARG A 710 4.63 -31.41 -26.92
N LEU A 711 5.68 -32.16 -26.66
CA LEU A 711 7.04 -31.70 -26.91
C LEU A 711 7.46 -32.21 -28.28
N THR A 712 7.77 -31.30 -29.19
CA THR A 712 8.15 -31.62 -30.58
C THR A 712 9.54 -31.09 -30.90
N ALA A 713 10.31 -31.89 -31.63
CA ALA A 713 11.63 -31.52 -32.15
C ALA A 713 11.87 -32.16 -33.53
N GLY A 714 12.47 -31.46 -34.46
CA GLY A 714 12.74 -31.96 -35.81
C GLY A 714 11.51 -32.48 -36.54
N GLY A 715 10.32 -31.93 -36.28
CA GLY A 715 9.05 -32.37 -36.85
C GLY A 715 8.45 -33.64 -36.24
N ARG A 716 9.04 -34.21 -35.18
CA ARG A 716 8.53 -35.37 -34.46
C ARG A 716 7.98 -35.00 -33.09
N VAL A 717 6.93 -35.67 -32.65
CA VAL A 717 6.46 -35.63 -31.27
C VAL A 717 7.38 -36.55 -30.46
N ILE A 718 8.09 -35.96 -29.51
CA ILE A 718 9.04 -36.65 -28.63
C ILE A 718 8.35 -37.12 -27.35
N GLY A 719 7.39 -36.35 -26.87
CA GLY A 719 6.61 -36.68 -25.68
C GLY A 719 5.24 -36.03 -25.69
N GLU A 720 4.28 -36.66 -24.99
CA GLU A 720 2.93 -36.11 -24.80
C GLU A 720 2.56 -36.22 -23.33
N LEU A 721 1.89 -35.19 -22.80
CA LEU A 721 1.40 -35.10 -21.44
C LEU A 721 -0.03 -34.52 -21.45
N ARG A 722 -0.90 -35.02 -20.56
CA ARG A 722 -2.24 -34.47 -20.28
C ARG A 722 -2.38 -34.13 -18.81
N PRO A 723 -1.89 -32.96 -18.40
CA PRO A 723 -1.86 -32.61 -16.99
C PRO A 723 -3.26 -32.26 -16.47
N ALA A 724 -3.66 -32.93 -15.38
CA ALA A 724 -4.90 -32.69 -14.64
C ALA A 724 -4.66 -32.22 -13.20
N ALA A 725 -3.44 -31.84 -12.88
CA ALA A 725 -2.97 -31.29 -11.61
C ALA A 725 -1.64 -30.56 -11.85
N ASP A 726 -1.05 -29.98 -10.82
CA ASP A 726 0.35 -29.50 -10.88
C ASP A 726 1.24 -30.62 -11.38
N PHE A 727 2.14 -30.31 -12.31
CA PHE A 727 2.93 -31.33 -12.99
C PHE A 727 4.43 -31.02 -12.97
N ASP A 728 5.21 -32.11 -12.98
CA ASP A 728 6.66 -32.10 -13.20
C ASP A 728 6.93 -33.12 -14.32
N TRP A 729 7.35 -32.59 -15.48
CA TRP A 729 7.51 -33.40 -16.68
C TRP A 729 8.92 -33.28 -17.23
N SER A 730 9.54 -34.42 -17.46
CA SER A 730 10.89 -34.52 -17.99
C SER A 730 10.91 -35.41 -19.22
N VAL A 731 11.45 -34.90 -20.33
CA VAL A 731 11.51 -35.60 -21.61
C VAL A 731 12.93 -35.50 -22.17
N THR A 732 13.47 -36.64 -22.60
CA THR A 732 14.76 -36.66 -23.31
C THR A 732 14.53 -36.54 -24.81
N VAL A 733 15.10 -35.50 -25.41
CA VAL A 733 15.09 -35.26 -26.87
C VAL A 733 16.37 -35.85 -27.46
N PRO A 734 16.27 -36.80 -28.39
CA PRO A 734 17.45 -37.37 -29.04
C PRO A 734 18.29 -36.34 -29.80
N ALA A 735 19.60 -36.53 -29.85
CA ALA A 735 20.53 -35.65 -30.55
C ALA A 735 20.15 -35.43 -32.05
N GLU A 736 19.68 -36.50 -32.71
CA GLU A 736 19.23 -36.44 -34.12
C GLU A 736 18.02 -35.52 -34.32
N ASP A 737 17.08 -35.48 -33.35
CA ASP A 737 15.88 -34.65 -33.42
C ASP A 737 16.22 -33.19 -33.11
N VAL A 738 17.14 -32.93 -32.18
CA VAL A 738 17.71 -31.62 -31.92
C VAL A 738 18.40 -31.09 -33.16
N ALA A 739 19.24 -31.89 -33.81
CA ALA A 739 19.94 -31.52 -35.04
C ALA A 739 18.97 -31.24 -36.19
N ARG A 740 17.98 -32.14 -36.38
CA ARG A 740 16.95 -32.00 -37.43
C ARG A 740 16.11 -30.73 -37.24
N GLY A 741 15.82 -30.38 -36.00
CA GLY A 741 15.10 -29.17 -35.62
C GLY A 741 15.95 -27.91 -35.61
N LEU A 742 17.22 -27.97 -36.02
CA LEU A 742 18.17 -26.85 -35.91
C LEU A 742 18.22 -26.26 -34.48
N GLY A 743 18.10 -27.10 -33.45
CA GLY A 743 18.07 -26.70 -32.06
C GLY A 743 16.70 -26.21 -31.52
N ALA A 744 15.67 -26.17 -32.38
CA ALA A 744 14.34 -25.76 -31.94
C ALA A 744 13.58 -26.94 -31.31
N ILE A 745 13.11 -26.75 -30.08
CA ILE A 745 12.27 -27.68 -29.33
C ILE A 745 10.98 -26.91 -29.02
N ALA A 746 9.83 -27.39 -29.51
CA ALA A 746 8.58 -26.70 -29.30
C ALA A 746 7.69 -27.42 -28.28
N ILE A 747 7.04 -26.64 -27.44
CA ILE A 747 5.96 -27.03 -26.55
C ILE A 747 4.66 -26.60 -27.23
N GLU A 748 3.86 -27.56 -27.63
CA GLU A 748 2.60 -27.34 -28.33
C GLU A 748 1.42 -27.79 -27.47
N THR A 749 0.34 -27.00 -27.42
CA THR A 749 -0.86 -27.34 -26.66
C THR A 749 -2.11 -27.05 -27.48
N ASP A 750 -3.12 -27.91 -27.32
CA ASP A 750 -4.41 -27.82 -28.01
C ASP A 750 -5.41 -26.85 -27.36
N ARG A 751 -5.03 -26.17 -26.27
CA ARG A 751 -5.89 -25.26 -25.54
C ARG A 751 -5.17 -23.99 -25.15
N VAL A 752 -5.91 -22.88 -25.25
CA VAL A 752 -5.46 -21.56 -24.78
C VAL A 752 -6.57 -20.85 -24.00
N TYR A 753 -6.17 -20.13 -22.99
CA TYR A 753 -7.01 -19.23 -22.22
C TYR A 753 -6.84 -17.79 -22.71
N LEU A 754 -7.94 -17.13 -22.98
CA LEU A 754 -8.00 -15.74 -23.45
C LEU A 754 -8.60 -14.88 -22.33
N PRO A 755 -7.80 -14.19 -21.51
CA PRO A 755 -8.29 -13.40 -20.38
C PRO A 755 -9.30 -12.33 -20.81
N GLY A 756 -9.09 -11.67 -21.95
CA GLY A 756 -10.01 -10.68 -22.47
C GLY A 756 -11.41 -11.22 -22.75
N ALA A 757 -11.50 -12.44 -23.28
CA ALA A 757 -12.79 -13.08 -23.57
C ALA A 757 -13.42 -13.66 -22.30
N ALA A 758 -12.63 -14.23 -21.37
CA ALA A 758 -13.12 -14.91 -20.18
C ALA A 758 -13.48 -13.94 -19.05
N GLU A 759 -12.69 -12.87 -18.86
CA GLU A 759 -12.79 -11.94 -17.72
C GLU A 759 -13.21 -10.52 -18.13
N GLY A 760 -13.37 -10.23 -19.42
CA GLY A 760 -13.69 -8.90 -19.91
C GLY A 760 -12.55 -7.88 -19.71
N THR A 761 -11.32 -8.35 -19.66
CA THR A 761 -10.12 -7.52 -19.52
C THR A 761 -9.60 -7.07 -20.91
N ALA A 762 -8.63 -6.16 -20.91
CA ALA A 762 -7.92 -5.77 -22.15
C ALA A 762 -6.75 -6.71 -22.48
N ASP A 763 -6.60 -7.84 -21.80
CA ASP A 763 -5.52 -8.81 -22.04
C ASP A 763 -5.89 -9.75 -23.19
N GLU A 764 -5.28 -9.55 -24.34
CA GLU A 764 -5.49 -10.32 -25.56
C GLU A 764 -4.47 -11.47 -25.72
N ARG A 765 -3.66 -11.75 -24.70
CA ARG A 765 -2.65 -12.82 -24.78
C ARG A 765 -3.30 -14.19 -24.85
N HIS A 766 -2.70 -15.06 -25.65
CA HIS A 766 -3.01 -16.48 -25.71
C HIS A 766 -2.21 -17.23 -24.64
N LEU A 767 -2.84 -17.57 -23.53
CA LEU A 767 -2.19 -18.21 -22.39
C LEU A 767 -2.49 -19.70 -22.36
N ALA A 768 -1.46 -20.55 -22.45
CA ALA A 768 -1.60 -22.00 -22.47
C ALA A 768 -1.18 -22.64 -21.13
N LEU A 769 0.11 -22.84 -20.92
CA LEU A 769 0.64 -23.42 -19.70
C LEU A 769 1.29 -22.36 -18.84
N ARG A 770 1.05 -22.43 -17.54
CA ARG A 770 1.70 -21.60 -16.54
C ARG A 770 2.85 -22.39 -15.93
N LEU A 771 4.08 -22.06 -16.34
CA LEU A 771 5.28 -22.78 -15.95
C LEU A 771 6.06 -22.04 -14.87
N PHE A 772 6.38 -22.71 -13.78
CA PHE A 772 7.20 -22.18 -12.67
C PHE A 772 8.69 -22.41 -12.88
N GLU A 773 9.04 -23.55 -13.49
CA GLU A 773 10.42 -23.94 -13.77
C GLU A 773 10.50 -24.59 -15.13
N TRP A 774 11.59 -24.34 -15.81
CA TRP A 774 11.94 -24.97 -17.08
C TRP A 774 13.45 -25.05 -17.21
N GLY A 775 13.93 -26.06 -17.90
CA GLY A 775 15.37 -26.23 -18.11
C GLY A 775 15.67 -27.15 -19.28
N VAL A 776 16.85 -26.99 -19.85
CA VAL A 776 17.43 -27.87 -20.86
C VAL A 776 18.80 -28.29 -20.38
N TYR A 777 18.98 -29.56 -20.19
CA TYR A 777 20.21 -30.15 -19.63
C TYR A 777 20.80 -31.15 -20.61
N PRO A 778 22.10 -31.11 -20.91
CA PRO A 778 22.76 -32.14 -21.64
C PRO A 778 22.56 -33.50 -20.94
N VAL A 779 22.32 -34.54 -21.72
CA VAL A 779 22.31 -35.90 -21.21
C VAL A 779 23.67 -36.48 -21.55
N ALA A 780 24.44 -36.83 -20.51
CA ALA A 780 25.71 -37.55 -20.72
C ALA A 780 25.39 -38.92 -21.37
N ASP A 781 26.14 -39.26 -22.42
CA ASP A 781 26.07 -40.55 -23.10
C ASP A 781 26.43 -41.72 -22.15
#